data_185d8ccc91f0ba5de7b0a653ad8b4c3b
#
_entry.id   185d8ccc91f0ba5de7b0a653ad8b4c3b
#
_cell.length_a   1.000
_cell.length_b   1.000
_cell.length_c   1.000
_cell.angle_alpha   90.00
_cell.angle_beta   90.00
_cell.angle_gamma   90.00
#
_symmetry.space_group_name_H-M   'P 1'
#
loop_
_entity.id
_entity.type
_entity.pdbx_description
1 polymer ?
#
loop_
_entity_poly.entity_id
_entity_poly.type
_entity_poly.pdbx_seq_one_letter_code
_entity_poly.pdbx_strand_id
1 'polypeptide(L)'
;MPWSSPRPHIMITKRDGSTVAFNRDKIVKSILAAFNAAGEAQISEVDTMAESVEACCSSGAVSEIQDCVERSLMDYGYTNVAREYIIYRHKRDEARSLRERPDSTMLSDYIFYNKYSRLDVASGHRETWDQTVDRVRDMHIRKYAPSSLALAEGKAPRSLAITNLIMESFEAVRSRRVLPSMRSMQFGGKAIEVNNCRMYNCCYGPIDHPDRMSEALYLLLSGCGVGYSVQWDHVGCLPEVSALVPAAPVVHHTIEDTIEGWASALRVGVLVPRSPAGSGPRSSYEYVEFNYSLIRPAGSVLRTSGGIAPGHLALKKMLESVRAAFCSAEGRQLRPIEVHDIMCSIADCVVSGGIRRSAMICLFSSSDSEMVYAKAHGNYEGHPSRAMANNSAVLVRGEVSRSFFDRIIALASESYGEPGFVFVSSKDEGTNPCGEIGFSGLRPESWGFCNLTEVNCAAVPSGSAGRSSFLEACRYASVIGTLQAGYTRFPFLSPRSGEQALAAPLLGVSLTGIADNPQVLQHLRDGAAVVLETNARVAKLIGLAPALQTTCVKPSGTASLLLGCAAGSHPYHARRYIRRVRVDADAACLAYAEANPSAVSDGCILFPCMVPDDATIRADLNGIDQLELVQALVRDWIIPGTRAGATSQHNVSATISVTSGNGTYHSVVDHVWNGLRFFKALAFAPMDIENNYASPPLETVSTPAQEALFNSLVLTYKAPRYLSIDNDSSPMNHAACDSERCSVVHVPK
;
A
#
# COMPACT_ATOMS: atom_id res chain seq x y z
N MET A 1 -47.99 31.52 -46.88
CA MET A 1 -47.70 30.52 -45.82
C MET A 1 -46.66 29.57 -46.33
N PRO A 2 -45.45 29.53 -45.79
CA PRO A 2 -44.49 28.48 -46.13
C PRO A 2 -44.70 27.31 -45.19
N TRP A 3 -44.75 26.11 -45.74
CA TRP A 3 -44.84 24.83 -45.10
C TRP A 3 -43.57 24.62 -44.25
N SER A 4 -43.72 24.41 -42.93
CA SER A 4 -42.65 23.94 -42.05
C SER A 4 -42.39 22.47 -42.37
N SER A 5 -41.23 22.18 -42.85
CA SER A 5 -40.73 20.80 -42.98
C SER A 5 -40.70 20.15 -41.58
N PRO A 6 -41.12 18.87 -41.43
CA PRO A 6 -41.04 18.17 -40.15
C PRO A 6 -39.56 18.06 -39.74
N ARG A 7 -39.24 18.49 -38.53
CA ARG A 7 -37.87 18.29 -37.95
C ARG A 7 -37.59 16.80 -37.90
N PRO A 8 -36.37 16.35 -38.23
CA PRO A 8 -36.02 14.95 -38.14
C PRO A 8 -36.18 14.48 -36.67
N HIS A 9 -36.85 13.36 -36.47
CA HIS A 9 -36.99 12.72 -35.15
C HIS A 9 -35.60 12.34 -34.63
N ILE A 10 -35.15 12.98 -33.57
CA ILE A 10 -33.89 12.65 -32.89
C ILE A 10 -34.06 11.26 -32.28
N MET A 11 -33.21 10.32 -32.70
CA MET A 11 -33.15 8.98 -32.13
C MET A 11 -32.08 8.95 -31.03
N ILE A 12 -32.46 8.45 -29.87
CA ILE A 12 -31.56 8.34 -28.72
C ILE A 12 -31.04 6.92 -28.62
N THR A 13 -29.72 6.79 -28.64
CA THR A 13 -29.03 5.53 -28.36
C THR A 13 -28.88 5.38 -26.86
N LYS A 14 -29.60 4.42 -26.30
CA LYS A 14 -29.41 4.03 -24.89
C LYS A 14 -28.05 3.35 -24.71
N ARG A 15 -27.60 3.29 -23.44
CA ARG A 15 -26.33 2.66 -23.09
C ARG A 15 -26.31 1.14 -23.38
N ASP A 16 -27.46 0.47 -23.46
CA ASP A 16 -27.62 -0.93 -23.86
C ASP A 16 -27.58 -1.14 -25.40
N GLY A 17 -27.28 -0.07 -26.15
CA GLY A 17 -27.25 -0.09 -27.61
C GLY A 17 -28.61 0.02 -28.29
N SER A 18 -29.73 -0.04 -27.55
CA SER A 18 -31.06 0.12 -28.11
C SER A 18 -31.37 1.59 -28.46
N THR A 19 -32.07 1.82 -29.55
CA THR A 19 -32.47 3.16 -29.99
C THR A 19 -33.96 3.42 -29.70
N VAL A 20 -34.23 4.59 -29.17
CA VAL A 20 -35.62 5.07 -28.88
C VAL A 20 -35.78 6.50 -29.34
N ALA A 21 -37.03 6.92 -29.63
CA ALA A 21 -37.32 8.31 -29.95
C ALA A 21 -37.02 9.21 -28.76
N PHE A 22 -36.51 10.42 -29.03
CA PHE A 22 -36.29 11.44 -28.01
C PHE A 22 -37.64 11.77 -27.32
N ASN A 23 -37.63 11.85 -26.00
CA ASN A 23 -38.83 12.14 -25.21
C ASN A 23 -38.55 13.34 -24.29
N ARG A 24 -39.09 14.52 -24.69
CA ARG A 24 -38.92 15.79 -23.99
C ARG A 24 -39.53 15.78 -22.59
N ASP A 25 -40.66 15.09 -22.37
CA ASP A 25 -41.32 15.03 -21.07
C ASP A 25 -40.42 14.40 -20.01
N LYS A 26 -39.52 13.50 -20.41
CA LYS A 26 -38.53 12.93 -19.50
C LYS A 26 -37.47 13.95 -19.04
N ILE A 27 -37.10 14.87 -19.93
CA ILE A 27 -36.15 15.94 -19.61
C ILE A 27 -36.86 16.95 -18.67
N VAL A 28 -38.06 17.37 -18.98
CA VAL A 28 -38.90 18.25 -18.11
C VAL A 28 -39.02 17.65 -16.71
N LYS A 29 -39.40 16.37 -16.60
CA LYS A 29 -39.51 15.67 -15.30
C LYS A 29 -38.18 15.61 -14.54
N SER A 30 -37.07 15.44 -15.25
CA SER A 30 -35.75 15.38 -14.68
C SER A 30 -35.28 16.74 -14.12
N ILE A 31 -35.57 17.83 -14.84
CA ILE A 31 -35.31 19.20 -14.40
C ILE A 31 -36.18 19.55 -13.18
N LEU A 32 -37.48 19.27 -13.24
CA LEU A 32 -38.39 19.48 -12.10
C LEU A 32 -37.99 18.74 -10.84
N ALA A 33 -37.49 17.50 -10.99
CA ALA A 33 -36.99 16.74 -9.85
C ALA A 33 -35.75 17.39 -9.22
N ALA A 34 -34.89 18.03 -10.03
CA ALA A 34 -33.71 18.75 -9.53
C ALA A 34 -34.12 20.04 -8.78
N PHE A 35 -35.11 20.79 -9.27
CA PHE A 35 -35.68 21.95 -8.56
C PHE A 35 -36.25 21.54 -7.19
N ASN A 36 -37.01 20.47 -7.14
CA ASN A 36 -37.56 19.95 -5.89
C ASN A 36 -36.44 19.53 -4.91
N ALA A 37 -35.38 18.89 -5.40
CA ALA A 37 -34.25 18.46 -4.57
C ALA A 37 -33.46 19.66 -4.03
N ALA A 38 -33.34 20.73 -4.80
CA ALA A 38 -32.70 21.98 -4.40
C ALA A 38 -33.52 22.82 -3.44
N GLY A 39 -34.82 22.48 -3.25
CA GLY A 39 -35.76 23.30 -2.47
C GLY A 39 -36.12 24.63 -3.14
N GLU A 40 -35.92 24.76 -4.44
CA GLU A 40 -36.25 25.96 -5.23
C GLU A 40 -37.63 25.84 -5.85
N ALA A 41 -38.32 26.97 -5.98
CA ALA A 41 -39.65 27.01 -6.60
C ALA A 41 -39.57 26.64 -8.08
N GLN A 42 -40.54 25.85 -8.55
CA GLN A 42 -40.68 25.52 -9.96
C GLN A 42 -41.01 26.77 -10.77
N ILE A 43 -40.38 26.92 -11.92
CA ILE A 43 -40.46 28.06 -12.80
C ILE A 43 -41.16 27.72 -14.12
N SER A 44 -41.70 28.70 -14.78
CA SER A 44 -42.35 28.59 -16.11
C SER A 44 -41.36 28.27 -17.25
N GLU A 45 -40.07 28.40 -17.01
CA GLU A 45 -39.00 28.27 -18.01
C GLU A 45 -38.49 26.84 -18.22
N VAL A 46 -39.00 25.86 -17.45
CA VAL A 46 -38.53 24.45 -17.54
C VAL A 46 -38.74 23.86 -18.93
N ASP A 47 -39.87 24.23 -19.59
CA ASP A 47 -40.12 23.79 -20.97
C ASP A 47 -39.12 24.39 -21.96
N THR A 48 -38.75 25.66 -21.77
CA THR A 48 -37.75 26.37 -22.61
C THR A 48 -36.33 25.75 -22.39
N MET A 49 -36.01 25.39 -21.15
CA MET A 49 -34.78 24.68 -20.87
C MET A 49 -34.75 23.30 -21.56
N ALA A 50 -35.88 22.57 -21.53
CA ALA A 50 -35.96 21.26 -22.20
C ALA A 50 -35.86 21.41 -23.73
N GLU A 51 -36.35 22.54 -24.32
CA GLU A 51 -36.15 22.89 -25.74
C GLU A 51 -34.69 23.17 -26.04
N SER A 52 -33.99 23.87 -25.17
CA SER A 52 -32.55 24.14 -25.30
C SER A 52 -31.74 22.85 -25.26
N VAL A 53 -32.09 21.91 -24.36
CA VAL A 53 -31.47 20.57 -24.28
C VAL A 53 -31.72 19.78 -25.59
N GLU A 54 -32.96 19.79 -26.13
CA GLU A 54 -33.28 19.12 -27.40
C GLU A 54 -32.47 19.69 -28.56
N ALA A 55 -32.28 21.02 -28.60
CA ALA A 55 -31.50 21.69 -29.64
C ALA A 55 -29.97 21.41 -29.52
N CYS A 56 -29.49 21.18 -28.30
CA CYS A 56 -28.04 20.92 -28.02
C CYS A 56 -27.63 19.50 -28.37
N CYS A 57 -28.54 18.51 -28.38
CA CYS A 57 -28.21 17.11 -28.59
C CYS A 57 -27.94 16.81 -30.07
N SER A 58 -26.69 16.45 -30.39
CA SER A 58 -26.23 16.17 -31.76
C SER A 58 -25.98 14.69 -32.02
N SER A 59 -25.45 13.93 -31.03
CA SER A 59 -25.09 12.52 -31.20
C SER A 59 -26.18 11.53 -30.77
N GLY A 60 -27.19 12.02 -30.06
CA GLY A 60 -28.25 11.19 -29.49
C GLY A 60 -27.81 10.27 -28.34
N ALA A 61 -26.64 10.46 -27.77
CA ALA A 61 -26.19 9.70 -26.62
C ALA A 61 -26.83 10.21 -25.31
N VAL A 62 -27.22 9.30 -24.40
CA VAL A 62 -27.82 9.68 -23.10
C VAL A 62 -26.87 10.55 -22.26
N SER A 63 -25.57 10.33 -22.33
CA SER A 63 -24.58 11.17 -21.62
C SER A 63 -24.57 12.61 -22.12
N GLU A 64 -24.68 12.81 -23.44
CA GLU A 64 -24.74 14.14 -24.05
C GLU A 64 -26.02 14.90 -23.61
N ILE A 65 -27.17 14.21 -23.55
CA ILE A 65 -28.39 14.80 -23.02
C ILE A 65 -28.21 15.29 -21.59
N GLN A 66 -27.57 14.49 -20.75
CA GLN A 66 -27.30 14.84 -19.36
C GLN A 66 -26.38 16.06 -19.24
N ASP A 67 -25.32 16.11 -20.05
CA ASP A 67 -24.40 17.25 -20.11
C ASP A 67 -25.11 18.54 -20.60
N CYS A 68 -26.04 18.37 -21.55
CA CYS A 68 -26.88 19.50 -22.03
C CYS A 68 -27.85 20.00 -20.94
N VAL A 69 -28.42 19.12 -20.11
CA VAL A 69 -29.27 19.52 -18.97
C VAL A 69 -28.45 20.30 -17.94
N GLU A 70 -27.27 19.81 -17.57
CA GLU A 70 -26.39 20.51 -16.63
C GLU A 70 -26.01 21.89 -17.13
N ARG A 71 -25.62 22.00 -18.40
CA ARG A 71 -25.26 23.27 -19.03
C ARG A 71 -26.47 24.22 -19.08
N SER A 72 -27.63 23.75 -19.49
CA SER A 72 -28.84 24.55 -19.54
C SER A 72 -29.20 25.14 -18.16
N LEU A 73 -29.17 24.33 -17.10
CA LEU A 73 -29.39 24.79 -15.73
C LEU A 73 -28.38 25.86 -15.28
N MET A 74 -27.12 25.73 -15.68
CA MET A 74 -26.07 26.71 -15.37
C MET A 74 -26.28 28.02 -16.17
N ASP A 75 -26.58 27.93 -17.47
CA ASP A 75 -26.75 29.05 -18.37
C ASP A 75 -27.96 29.91 -17.97
N TYR A 76 -29.00 29.29 -17.42
CA TYR A 76 -30.16 29.99 -16.86
C TYR A 76 -29.96 30.51 -15.42
N GLY A 77 -28.75 30.30 -14.83
CA GLY A 77 -28.34 30.82 -13.52
C GLY A 77 -28.79 29.96 -12.32
N TYR A 78 -29.37 28.79 -12.53
CA TYR A 78 -29.82 27.89 -11.46
C TYR A 78 -28.70 26.96 -10.97
N THR A 79 -27.64 27.55 -10.44
CA THR A 79 -26.43 26.84 -10.03
C THR A 79 -26.64 25.81 -8.90
N ASN A 80 -27.56 26.09 -7.95
CA ASN A 80 -27.91 25.15 -6.89
C ASN A 80 -28.67 23.94 -7.45
N VAL A 81 -29.61 24.19 -8.38
CA VAL A 81 -30.37 23.13 -9.06
C VAL A 81 -29.45 22.27 -9.94
N ALA A 82 -28.53 22.90 -10.66
CA ALA A 82 -27.50 22.21 -11.44
C ALA A 82 -26.64 21.30 -10.54
N ARG A 83 -26.23 21.79 -9.37
CA ARG A 83 -25.47 21.01 -8.38
C ARG A 83 -26.25 19.78 -7.89
N GLU A 84 -27.51 19.91 -7.55
CA GLU A 84 -28.35 18.79 -7.13
C GLU A 84 -28.58 17.79 -8.28
N TYR A 85 -28.73 18.28 -9.52
CA TYR A 85 -28.82 17.42 -10.70
C TYR A 85 -27.53 16.60 -10.92
N ILE A 86 -26.34 17.22 -10.80
CA ILE A 86 -25.05 16.57 -10.92
C ILE A 86 -24.87 15.51 -9.81
N ILE A 87 -25.22 15.86 -8.57
CA ILE A 87 -25.18 14.91 -7.44
C ILE A 87 -26.12 13.73 -7.67
N TYR A 88 -27.33 13.97 -8.15
CA TYR A 88 -28.31 12.92 -8.47
C TYR A 88 -27.81 12.02 -9.62
N ARG A 89 -27.26 12.62 -10.67
CA ARG A 89 -26.64 11.90 -11.78
C ARG A 89 -25.52 10.98 -11.29
N HIS A 90 -24.62 11.51 -10.48
CA HIS A 90 -23.51 10.76 -9.89
C HIS A 90 -24.01 9.57 -9.06
N LYS A 91 -24.94 9.81 -8.13
CA LYS A 91 -25.56 8.74 -7.33
C LYS A 91 -26.24 7.67 -8.16
N ARG A 92 -26.87 8.05 -9.26
CA ARG A 92 -27.56 7.12 -10.17
C ARG A 92 -26.60 6.32 -11.03
N ASP A 93 -25.50 6.92 -11.48
CA ASP A 93 -24.46 6.23 -12.24
C ASP A 93 -23.66 5.29 -11.30
N GLU A 94 -23.41 5.69 -10.06
CA GLU A 94 -22.87 4.85 -8.99
C GLU A 94 -23.79 3.65 -8.67
N ALA A 95 -25.09 3.89 -8.48
CA ALA A 95 -26.06 2.82 -8.23
C ALA A 95 -26.22 1.85 -9.43
N ARG A 96 -25.95 2.30 -10.64
CA ARG A 96 -25.95 1.48 -11.84
C ARG A 96 -24.66 0.68 -11.96
N SER A 97 -23.51 1.31 -11.70
CA SER A 97 -22.21 0.66 -11.62
C SER A 97 -22.22 -0.47 -10.59
N LEU A 98 -22.92 -0.25 -9.44
CA LEU A 98 -23.18 -1.28 -8.44
C LEU A 98 -24.04 -2.45 -8.95
N ARG A 99 -24.94 -2.21 -9.92
CA ARG A 99 -25.75 -3.28 -10.53
C ARG A 99 -25.05 -4.03 -11.64
N GLU A 100 -24.15 -3.36 -12.35
CA GLU A 100 -23.36 -3.97 -13.43
C GLU A 100 -22.12 -4.71 -12.93
N ARG A 101 -21.53 -4.29 -11.78
CA ARG A 101 -20.42 -4.94 -11.07
C ARG A 101 -20.60 -4.76 -9.55
N PRO A 102 -21.57 -5.42 -8.92
CA PRO A 102 -21.88 -5.19 -7.50
C PRO A 102 -20.72 -5.49 -6.57
N ASP A 103 -19.92 -6.48 -6.90
CA ASP A 103 -18.86 -7.08 -6.12
C ASP A 103 -17.58 -6.23 -6.03
N SER A 104 -17.10 -5.66 -7.14
CA SER A 104 -15.86 -4.85 -7.13
C SER A 104 -16.03 -3.54 -6.35
N THR A 105 -17.22 -2.96 -6.37
CA THR A 105 -17.51 -1.69 -5.70
C THR A 105 -17.68 -1.87 -4.19
N MET A 106 -18.38 -2.92 -3.74
CA MET A 106 -18.57 -3.21 -2.31
C MET A 106 -17.24 -3.34 -1.56
N LEU A 107 -16.33 -4.16 -2.10
CA LEU A 107 -15.03 -4.39 -1.50
C LEU A 107 -14.12 -3.16 -1.62
N SER A 108 -14.13 -2.47 -2.76
CA SER A 108 -13.36 -1.24 -3.00
C SER A 108 -13.74 -0.15 -2.01
N ASP A 109 -15.03 0.11 -1.81
CA ASP A 109 -15.54 1.10 -0.86
C ASP A 109 -15.20 0.72 0.58
N TYR A 110 -15.42 -0.55 0.95
CA TYR A 110 -15.01 -1.03 2.27
C TYR A 110 -13.51 -0.79 2.52
N ILE A 111 -12.65 -1.14 1.56
CA ILE A 111 -11.20 -0.93 1.67
C ILE A 111 -10.86 0.55 1.77
N PHE A 112 -11.54 1.42 1.00
CA PHE A 112 -11.33 2.85 1.06
C PHE A 112 -11.66 3.41 2.46
N TYR A 113 -12.86 3.16 2.95
CA TYR A 113 -13.31 3.69 4.24
C TYR A 113 -12.59 3.06 5.44
N ASN A 114 -12.20 1.79 5.36
CA ASN A 114 -11.46 1.11 6.41
C ASN A 114 -9.98 1.53 6.49
N LYS A 115 -9.33 1.89 5.36
CA LYS A 115 -7.87 2.10 5.34
C LYS A 115 -7.42 3.53 5.03
N TYR A 116 -8.18 4.31 4.27
CA TYR A 116 -7.69 5.57 3.68
C TYR A 116 -8.52 6.80 4.04
N SER A 117 -9.83 6.65 4.19
CA SER A 117 -10.73 7.72 4.59
C SER A 117 -10.48 8.10 6.05
N ARG A 118 -10.20 9.37 6.29
CA ARG A 118 -10.02 9.89 7.66
C ARG A 118 -11.34 10.40 8.22
N LEU A 119 -11.49 10.29 9.54
CA LEU A 119 -12.56 10.94 10.26
C LEU A 119 -12.17 12.41 10.52
N ASP A 120 -12.98 13.34 10.02
CA ASP A 120 -12.95 14.72 10.46
C ASP A 120 -13.75 14.83 11.75
N VAL A 121 -13.05 15.03 12.86
CA VAL A 121 -13.66 15.08 14.19
C VAL A 121 -14.57 16.30 14.36
N ALA A 122 -14.30 17.40 13.64
CA ALA A 122 -15.07 18.62 13.77
C ALA A 122 -16.45 18.48 13.10
N SER A 123 -16.52 17.80 11.96
CA SER A 123 -17.78 17.59 11.24
C SER A 123 -18.48 16.27 11.58
N GLY A 124 -17.77 15.32 12.22
CA GLY A 124 -18.25 13.96 12.46
C GLY A 124 -18.33 13.09 11.19
N HIS A 125 -17.77 13.55 10.07
CA HIS A 125 -17.82 12.87 8.80
C HIS A 125 -16.45 12.28 8.40
N ARG A 126 -16.48 11.16 7.68
CA ARG A 126 -15.30 10.61 7.03
C ARG A 126 -15.06 11.27 5.68
N GLU A 127 -13.78 11.40 5.29
CA GLU A 127 -13.39 11.92 3.97
C GLU A 127 -13.99 11.07 2.85
N THR A 128 -14.44 11.74 1.80
CA THR A 128 -14.74 11.14 0.51
C THR A 128 -13.44 10.82 -0.24
N TRP A 129 -13.54 10.05 -1.35
CA TRP A 129 -12.40 9.80 -2.22
C TRP A 129 -11.73 11.09 -2.70
N ASP A 130 -12.53 12.05 -3.17
CA ASP A 130 -12.04 13.34 -3.66
C ASP A 130 -11.33 14.15 -2.59
N GLN A 131 -11.88 14.20 -1.38
CA GLN A 131 -11.27 14.89 -0.24
C GLN A 131 -9.93 14.24 0.16
N THR A 132 -9.86 12.91 0.11
CA THR A 132 -8.60 12.17 0.38
C THR A 132 -7.55 12.48 -0.70
N VAL A 133 -7.95 12.51 -1.97
CA VAL A 133 -7.07 12.88 -3.09
C VAL A 133 -6.59 14.33 -2.95
N ASP A 134 -7.49 15.25 -2.63
CA ASP A 134 -7.15 16.67 -2.41
C ASP A 134 -6.18 16.86 -1.25
N ARG A 135 -6.39 16.17 -0.14
CA ARG A 135 -5.48 16.20 1.01
C ARG A 135 -4.04 15.83 0.63
N VAL A 136 -3.88 14.77 -0.17
CA VAL A 136 -2.55 14.31 -0.62
C VAL A 136 -1.96 15.28 -1.65
N ARG A 137 -2.75 15.72 -2.62
CA ARG A 137 -2.36 16.74 -3.61
C ARG A 137 -1.84 18.01 -2.94
N ASP A 138 -2.62 18.55 -2.00
CA ASP A 138 -2.32 19.82 -1.34
C ASP A 138 -1.06 19.70 -0.46
N MET A 139 -0.78 18.53 0.12
CA MET A 139 0.50 18.28 0.79
C MET A 139 1.68 18.45 -0.16
N HIS A 140 1.60 17.93 -1.40
CA HIS A 140 2.66 18.13 -2.40
C HIS A 140 2.75 19.57 -2.87
N ILE A 141 1.62 20.27 -3.05
CA ILE A 141 1.60 21.70 -3.40
C ILE A 141 2.29 22.52 -2.32
N ARG A 142 1.96 22.31 -1.04
CA ARG A 142 2.62 23.02 0.07
C ARG A 142 4.14 22.83 0.09
N LYS A 143 4.62 21.62 -0.24
CA LYS A 143 6.04 21.32 -0.23
C LYS A 143 6.78 21.95 -1.43
N TYR A 144 6.22 21.87 -2.62
CA TYR A 144 6.95 22.18 -3.86
C TYR A 144 6.56 23.48 -4.55
N ALA A 145 5.40 24.05 -4.20
CA ALA A 145 4.86 25.27 -4.78
C ALA A 145 4.32 26.25 -3.72
N PRO A 146 5.10 26.65 -2.72
CA PRO A 146 4.65 27.58 -1.70
C PRO A 146 4.36 28.97 -2.33
N SER A 147 3.17 29.50 -2.07
CA SER A 147 2.47 30.49 -2.89
C SER A 147 2.91 31.95 -2.76
N SER A 148 3.71 32.37 -1.79
CA SER A 148 3.99 33.80 -1.59
C SER A 148 5.46 34.22 -1.72
N LEU A 149 6.41 33.42 -1.26
CA LEU A 149 7.84 33.74 -1.36
C LEU A 149 8.44 33.50 -2.76
N ALA A 150 7.92 32.52 -3.50
CA ALA A 150 8.45 32.17 -4.82
C ALA A 150 8.20 33.26 -5.88
N LEU A 151 7.13 34.06 -5.72
CA LEU A 151 6.83 35.21 -6.58
C LEU A 151 7.84 36.37 -6.37
N ALA A 152 8.26 36.60 -5.12
CA ALA A 152 9.20 37.63 -4.75
C ALA A 152 10.64 37.34 -5.21
N GLU A 153 11.02 36.08 -5.40
CA GLU A 153 12.37 35.63 -5.75
C GLU A 153 12.55 35.33 -7.26
N GLY A 154 11.60 35.69 -8.14
CA GLY A 154 11.68 35.38 -9.58
C GLY A 154 11.52 33.88 -9.93
N LYS A 155 11.12 33.05 -9.00
CA LYS A 155 10.90 31.58 -9.18
C LYS A 155 9.50 31.21 -9.67
N ALA A 156 8.66 32.20 -9.97
CA ALA A 156 7.27 32.02 -10.39
C ALA A 156 7.04 31.00 -11.54
N PRO A 157 7.82 31.02 -12.64
CA PRO A 157 7.58 30.06 -13.74
C PRO A 157 7.81 28.61 -13.35
N ARG A 158 8.82 28.34 -12.49
CA ARG A 158 9.13 26.99 -12.00
C ARG A 158 8.05 26.48 -11.06
N SER A 159 7.57 27.34 -10.15
CA SER A 159 6.48 27.02 -9.23
C SER A 159 5.19 26.69 -9.97
N LEU A 160 4.83 27.45 -11.00
CA LEU A 160 3.65 27.21 -11.84
C LEU A 160 3.76 25.87 -12.59
N ALA A 161 4.93 25.58 -13.19
CA ALA A 161 5.14 24.32 -13.89
C ALA A 161 4.98 23.08 -12.98
N ILE A 162 5.51 23.15 -11.74
CA ILE A 162 5.36 22.08 -10.76
C ILE A 162 3.89 21.95 -10.32
N THR A 163 3.20 23.07 -10.07
CA THR A 163 1.78 23.09 -9.69
C THR A 163 0.93 22.40 -10.75
N ASN A 164 1.10 22.74 -12.02
CA ASN A 164 0.35 22.14 -13.12
C ASN A 164 0.61 20.62 -13.20
N LEU A 165 1.86 20.17 -13.07
CA LEU A 165 2.19 18.75 -13.04
C LEU A 165 1.52 18.01 -11.87
N ILE A 166 1.47 18.64 -10.69
CA ILE A 166 0.77 18.07 -9.53
C ILE A 166 -0.72 17.96 -9.82
N MET A 167 -1.36 19.03 -10.30
CA MET A 167 -2.79 19.06 -10.58
C MET A 167 -3.19 17.99 -11.60
N GLU A 168 -2.50 17.92 -12.76
CA GLU A 168 -2.75 16.91 -13.80
C GLU A 168 -2.59 15.47 -13.26
N SER A 169 -1.50 15.24 -12.51
CA SER A 169 -1.23 13.89 -11.98
C SER A 169 -2.26 13.45 -10.93
N PHE A 170 -2.76 14.37 -10.11
CA PHE A 170 -3.79 14.06 -9.12
C PHE A 170 -5.19 13.95 -9.72
N GLU A 171 -5.44 14.50 -10.90
CA GLU A 171 -6.66 14.19 -11.66
C GLU A 171 -6.65 12.73 -12.17
N ALA A 172 -5.48 12.23 -12.55
CA ALA A 172 -5.32 10.81 -12.86
C ALA A 172 -5.47 9.89 -11.63
N VAL A 173 -5.16 10.38 -10.41
CA VAL A 173 -5.45 9.69 -9.15
C VAL A 173 -6.96 9.70 -8.88
N ARG A 174 -7.63 10.84 -9.05
CA ARG A 174 -9.08 11.00 -8.86
C ARG A 174 -9.86 10.04 -9.74
N SER A 175 -9.47 9.90 -10.99
CA SER A 175 -10.04 8.94 -11.95
C SER A 175 -9.55 7.50 -11.79
N ARG A 176 -8.77 7.18 -10.73
CA ARG A 176 -8.23 5.84 -10.43
C ARG A 176 -7.38 5.22 -11.55
N ARG A 177 -6.81 6.04 -12.43
CA ARG A 177 -5.86 5.58 -13.47
C ARG A 177 -4.48 5.30 -12.91
N VAL A 178 -4.10 6.03 -11.86
CA VAL A 178 -2.85 5.82 -11.11
C VAL A 178 -3.11 5.96 -9.62
N LEU A 179 -2.24 5.38 -8.80
CA LEU A 179 -2.24 5.60 -7.35
C LEU A 179 -0.86 6.07 -6.89
N PRO A 180 -0.82 6.99 -5.91
CA PRO A 180 0.39 7.33 -5.17
C PRO A 180 0.76 6.18 -4.22
N SER A 181 1.80 6.35 -3.42
CA SER A 181 2.07 5.47 -2.29
C SER A 181 0.80 5.29 -1.44
N MET A 182 0.42 4.06 -1.16
CA MET A 182 -0.77 3.80 -0.32
C MET A 182 -0.59 4.37 1.10
N ARG A 183 0.63 4.59 1.52
CA ARG A 183 0.95 5.31 2.76
C ARG A 183 0.67 6.80 2.66
N SER A 184 0.89 7.41 1.50
CA SER A 184 0.51 8.81 1.30
C SER A 184 -1.02 8.98 1.29
N MET A 185 -1.77 8.02 0.76
CA MET A 185 -3.24 8.00 0.89
C MET A 185 -3.67 7.89 2.36
N GLN A 186 -3.00 7.06 3.15
CA GLN A 186 -3.30 6.86 4.56
C GLN A 186 -2.87 8.04 5.43
N PHE A 187 -1.63 8.54 5.27
CA PHE A 187 -1.00 9.51 6.18
C PHE A 187 -0.77 10.90 5.57
N GLY A 188 -1.17 11.16 4.32
CA GLY A 188 -0.94 12.44 3.64
C GLY A 188 -1.34 13.67 4.47
N GLY A 189 -0.62 14.78 4.33
CA GLY A 189 -0.75 15.98 5.15
C GLY A 189 0.20 16.00 6.35
N LYS A 190 -0.21 16.59 7.46
CA LYS A 190 0.61 16.89 8.64
C LYS A 190 1.44 15.70 9.13
N ALA A 191 0.87 14.50 9.15
CA ALA A 191 1.56 13.31 9.65
C ALA A 191 2.80 12.94 8.83
N ILE A 192 2.76 13.10 7.50
CA ILE A 192 3.93 12.91 6.63
C ILE A 192 4.86 14.11 6.69
N GLU A 193 4.32 15.34 6.77
CA GLU A 193 5.12 16.56 6.82
C GLU A 193 6.05 16.60 8.04
N VAL A 194 5.60 16.05 9.16
CA VAL A 194 6.38 15.94 10.41
C VAL A 194 7.34 14.75 10.36
N ASN A 195 6.87 13.58 9.94
CA ASN A 195 7.65 12.35 9.87
C ASN A 195 7.57 11.74 8.47
N ASN A 196 8.61 11.99 7.65
CA ASN A 196 8.61 11.53 6.27
C ASN A 196 8.74 9.98 6.13
N CYS A 197 9.10 9.23 7.17
CA CYS A 197 9.04 7.76 7.12
C CYS A 197 7.63 7.27 6.75
N ARG A 198 6.59 8.01 7.15
CA ARG A 198 5.19 7.70 6.88
C ARG A 198 4.77 7.87 5.41
N MET A 199 5.64 8.37 4.54
CA MET A 199 5.45 8.40 3.09
C MET A 199 5.64 7.01 2.47
N TYR A 200 6.52 6.19 3.04
CA TYR A 200 7.04 4.99 2.43
C TYR A 200 6.39 3.73 2.99
N ASN A 201 6.11 2.76 2.10
CA ASN A 201 5.49 1.50 2.51
C ASN A 201 6.47 0.61 3.26
N CYS A 202 7.73 0.58 2.84
CA CYS A 202 8.76 -0.31 3.36
C CYS A 202 10.12 0.38 3.35
N CYS A 203 11.06 -0.23 4.08
CA CYS A 203 12.47 0.15 4.08
C CYS A 203 13.34 -1.11 4.14
N TYR A 204 14.65 -0.93 3.96
CA TYR A 204 15.66 -1.97 4.14
C TYR A 204 16.93 -1.37 4.73
N GLY A 205 17.60 -2.10 5.61
CA GLY A 205 18.93 -1.76 6.11
C GLY A 205 19.60 -2.96 6.80
N PRO A 206 20.95 -3.07 6.75
CA PRO A 206 21.68 -4.10 7.50
C PRO A 206 21.61 -3.81 9.00
N ILE A 207 21.71 -4.84 9.84
CA ILE A 207 21.89 -4.67 11.29
C ILE A 207 23.40 -4.66 11.57
N ASP A 208 24.01 -3.52 11.26
CA ASP A 208 25.45 -3.25 11.33
C ASP A 208 25.83 -2.32 12.49
N HIS A 209 24.83 -1.82 13.22
CA HIS A 209 24.99 -0.96 14.39
C HIS A 209 23.88 -1.24 15.42
N PRO A 210 24.13 -1.16 16.74
CA PRO A 210 23.12 -1.44 17.76
C PRO A 210 21.85 -0.58 17.66
N ASP A 211 21.99 0.69 17.28
CA ASP A 211 20.85 1.61 17.11
C ASP A 211 19.84 1.16 16.04
N ARG A 212 20.25 0.28 15.11
CA ARG A 212 19.38 -0.25 14.06
C ARG A 212 18.16 -0.97 14.61
N MET A 213 18.30 -1.63 15.77
CA MET A 213 17.16 -2.30 16.43
C MET A 213 16.11 -1.29 16.90
N SER A 214 16.54 -0.18 17.50
CA SER A 214 15.64 0.90 17.94
C SER A 214 15.04 1.68 16.75
N GLU A 215 15.82 1.89 15.71
CA GLU A 215 15.36 2.50 14.46
C GLU A 215 14.33 1.61 13.74
N ALA A 216 14.52 0.28 13.77
CA ALA A 216 13.54 -0.68 13.22
C ALA A 216 12.21 -0.62 13.99
N LEU A 217 12.23 -0.54 15.33
CA LEU A 217 11.00 -0.32 16.11
C LEU A 217 10.30 0.97 15.70
N TYR A 218 11.05 2.07 15.58
CA TYR A 218 10.51 3.34 15.13
C TYR A 218 9.87 3.27 13.74
N LEU A 219 10.53 2.60 12.80
CA LEU A 219 10.03 2.41 11.42
C LEU A 219 8.76 1.56 11.39
N LEU A 220 8.71 0.47 12.14
CA LEU A 220 7.52 -0.37 12.27
C LEU A 220 6.34 0.41 12.89
N LEU A 221 6.58 1.18 13.96
CA LEU A 221 5.57 2.05 14.58
C LEU A 221 5.14 3.21 13.68
N SER A 222 6.03 3.68 12.78
CA SER A 222 5.68 4.65 11.73
C SER A 222 4.85 4.05 10.60
N GLY A 223 4.67 2.72 10.59
CA GLY A 223 3.88 1.99 9.60
C GLY A 223 4.67 1.44 8.41
N CYS A 224 6.01 1.48 8.43
CA CYS A 224 6.85 0.85 7.41
C CYS A 224 6.93 -0.67 7.62
N GLY A 225 7.01 -1.43 6.53
CA GLY A 225 7.55 -2.78 6.57
C GLY A 225 9.07 -2.73 6.60
N VAL A 226 9.72 -3.60 7.35
CA VAL A 226 11.17 -3.55 7.54
C VAL A 226 11.85 -4.78 6.95
N GLY A 227 12.65 -4.58 5.91
CA GLY A 227 13.66 -5.54 5.47
C GLY A 227 14.95 -5.31 6.26
N TYR A 228 15.59 -6.36 6.68
CA TYR A 228 16.86 -6.26 7.38
C TYR A 228 17.78 -7.42 7.03
N SER A 229 19.07 -7.21 7.24
CA SER A 229 20.07 -8.26 7.01
C SER A 229 20.81 -8.59 8.29
N VAL A 230 20.91 -9.89 8.57
CA VAL A 230 21.73 -10.47 9.63
C VAL A 230 22.89 -11.31 9.04
N GLN A 231 23.30 -11.01 7.79
CA GLN A 231 24.47 -11.66 7.22
C GLN A 231 25.68 -11.47 8.14
N TRP A 232 26.61 -12.43 8.11
CA TRP A 232 27.81 -12.44 8.95
C TRP A 232 28.58 -11.11 8.88
N ASP A 233 28.73 -10.56 7.67
CA ASP A 233 29.46 -9.30 7.43
C ASP A 233 28.79 -8.10 8.11
N HIS A 234 27.47 -8.13 8.33
CA HIS A 234 26.71 -7.07 8.99
C HIS A 234 26.71 -7.25 10.51
N VAL A 235 26.34 -8.43 11.00
CA VAL A 235 26.29 -8.69 12.45
C VAL A 235 27.68 -8.63 13.06
N GLY A 236 28.72 -9.01 12.31
CA GLY A 236 30.13 -8.88 12.71
C GLY A 236 30.59 -7.44 12.97
N CYS A 237 29.83 -6.42 12.51
CA CYS A 237 30.08 -5.01 12.84
C CYS A 237 29.54 -4.61 14.22
N LEU A 238 28.69 -5.43 14.86
CA LEU A 238 28.17 -5.15 16.19
C LEU A 238 29.29 -5.30 17.24
N PRO A 239 29.29 -4.48 18.30
CA PRO A 239 30.25 -4.61 19.37
C PRO A 239 30.03 -5.91 20.17
N GLU A 240 31.07 -6.39 20.83
CA GLU A 240 30.93 -7.42 21.84
C GLU A 240 30.02 -6.94 22.99
N VAL A 241 29.18 -7.86 23.47
CA VAL A 241 28.31 -7.59 24.63
C VAL A 241 29.18 -7.64 25.89
N SER A 242 29.35 -6.49 26.56
CA SER A 242 30.15 -6.44 27.78
C SER A 242 29.43 -7.11 28.94
N ALA A 243 30.20 -7.49 29.98
CA ALA A 243 29.67 -8.09 31.19
C ALA A 243 28.82 -7.07 32.00
N LEU A 244 27.72 -7.52 32.58
CA LEU A 244 26.99 -6.77 33.59
C LEU A 244 27.87 -6.59 34.83
N VAL A 245 28.08 -5.35 35.26
CA VAL A 245 28.77 -5.06 36.52
C VAL A 245 27.74 -5.03 37.66
N PRO A 246 27.76 -5.97 38.60
CA PRO A 246 26.75 -6.08 39.66
C PRO A 246 26.59 -4.86 40.55
N ALA A 247 27.56 -3.93 40.56
CA ALA A 247 27.58 -2.71 41.36
C ALA A 247 27.34 -1.44 40.55
N ALA A 248 26.91 -1.52 39.29
CA ALA A 248 26.59 -0.33 38.50
C ALA A 248 25.32 0.37 39.03
N PRO A 249 25.28 1.71 39.00
CA PRO A 249 24.10 2.44 39.42
C PRO A 249 22.88 2.10 38.51
N VAL A 250 21.70 2.09 39.11
CA VAL A 250 20.44 1.91 38.40
C VAL A 250 20.06 3.21 37.70
N VAL A 251 19.87 3.16 36.37
CA VAL A 251 19.34 4.29 35.59
C VAL A 251 17.83 4.16 35.49
N HIS A 252 17.10 5.13 36.00
CA HIS A 252 15.66 5.20 35.86
C HIS A 252 15.30 5.94 34.59
N HIS A 253 14.57 5.26 33.67
CA HIS A 253 14.11 5.82 32.38
C HIS A 253 12.58 5.82 32.30
N THR A 254 11.99 7.03 32.28
CA THR A 254 10.54 7.17 32.06
C THR A 254 10.24 7.23 30.59
N ILE A 255 9.39 6.31 30.12
CA ILE A 255 9.06 6.13 28.69
C ILE A 255 7.91 7.07 28.33
N GLU A 256 8.14 7.96 27.36
CA GLU A 256 7.09 8.82 26.80
C GLU A 256 6.08 8.01 25.98
N ASP A 257 4.80 8.47 25.98
CA ASP A 257 3.72 7.89 25.20
C ASP A 257 3.75 8.33 23.72
N THR A 258 4.91 8.11 23.08
CA THR A 258 5.21 8.45 21.69
C THR A 258 5.96 7.29 21.02
N ILE A 259 5.95 7.24 19.68
CA ILE A 259 6.74 6.22 18.95
C ILE A 259 8.25 6.44 19.17
N GLU A 260 8.66 7.69 19.31
CA GLU A 260 10.03 8.07 19.65
C GLU A 260 10.40 7.63 21.07
N GLY A 261 9.50 7.78 22.04
CA GLY A 261 9.69 7.34 23.43
C GLY A 261 9.87 5.83 23.53
N TRP A 262 9.06 5.05 22.81
CA TRP A 262 9.19 3.60 22.76
C TRP A 262 10.51 3.16 22.10
N ALA A 263 10.88 3.77 20.98
CA ALA A 263 12.14 3.48 20.29
C ALA A 263 13.36 3.92 21.13
N SER A 264 13.25 5.05 21.84
CA SER A 264 14.30 5.52 22.76
C SER A 264 14.48 4.59 23.96
N ALA A 265 13.39 4.03 24.51
CA ALA A 265 13.48 3.02 25.56
C ALA A 265 14.29 1.80 25.12
N LEU A 266 14.04 1.31 23.90
CA LEU A 266 14.83 0.22 23.34
C LEU A 266 16.30 0.64 23.13
N ARG A 267 16.56 1.86 22.64
CA ARG A 267 17.93 2.39 22.44
C ARG A 267 18.71 2.48 23.77
N VAL A 268 18.03 2.87 24.85
CA VAL A 268 18.61 2.93 26.19
C VAL A 268 18.77 1.53 26.78
N GLY A 269 17.78 0.65 26.54
CA GLY A 269 17.77 -0.73 27.07
C GLY A 269 18.69 -1.71 26.34
N VAL A 270 18.93 -1.49 25.05
CA VAL A 270 19.92 -2.20 24.24
C VAL A 270 21.28 -1.54 24.46
N LEU A 271 21.73 -1.61 25.57
CA LEU A 271 23.02 -1.34 26.17
C LEU A 271 24.19 -1.29 25.22
N VAL A 272 24.38 -0.14 24.63
CA VAL A 272 25.68 0.18 24.02
C VAL A 272 26.57 0.67 25.15
N PRO A 273 27.79 0.11 25.31
CA PRO A 273 28.78 0.76 26.13
C PRO A 273 29.02 2.16 25.58
N ARG A 274 28.50 3.18 26.27
CA ARG A 274 28.90 4.54 25.99
C ARG A 274 30.26 4.76 26.70
N SER A 275 31.33 4.34 26.01
CA SER A 275 32.63 4.95 26.32
C SER A 275 32.56 6.40 25.83
N PRO A 276 32.72 7.41 26.71
CA PRO A 276 33.07 8.74 26.26
C PRO A 276 34.36 8.59 25.45
N ALA A 277 34.40 9.23 24.29
CA ALA A 277 35.61 9.21 23.46
C ALA A 277 36.81 9.69 24.33
N GLY A 278 37.73 8.77 24.67
CA GLY A 278 38.94 9.09 25.40
C GLY A 278 39.17 8.36 26.73
N SER A 279 38.28 7.57 27.28
CA SER A 279 38.54 6.74 28.47
C SER A 279 38.67 5.27 28.08
N GLY A 280 39.72 4.64 28.52
CA GLY A 280 40.21 3.29 28.15
C GLY A 280 39.24 2.11 28.35
N PRO A 281 39.68 0.86 28.09
CA PRO A 281 38.82 -0.30 27.90
C PRO A 281 38.15 -0.69 29.23
N ARG A 282 36.83 -0.57 29.29
CA ARG A 282 35.80 -1.18 30.13
C ARG A 282 34.71 -0.18 30.50
N SER A 283 33.71 -0.12 29.67
CA SER A 283 32.43 0.49 30.02
C SER A 283 31.60 -0.54 30.79
N SER A 284 31.26 -0.18 32.06
CA SER A 284 30.28 -0.90 32.86
C SER A 284 28.87 -0.65 32.32
N TYR A 285 28.05 -1.70 32.19
CA TYR A 285 26.63 -1.53 31.92
C TYR A 285 25.92 -1.03 33.17
N GLU A 286 25.11 0.01 32.97
CA GLU A 286 24.15 0.47 33.98
C GLU A 286 22.87 -0.35 33.82
N TYR A 287 22.29 -0.79 34.93
CA TYR A 287 20.98 -1.43 34.94
C TYR A 287 19.91 -0.37 34.66
N VAL A 288 19.09 -0.55 33.63
CA VAL A 288 17.99 0.37 33.31
C VAL A 288 16.69 -0.16 33.90
N GLU A 289 16.06 0.65 34.75
CA GLU A 289 14.70 0.42 35.24
C GLU A 289 13.73 1.34 34.50
N PHE A 290 12.74 0.74 33.83
CA PHE A 290 11.78 1.46 33.01
C PHE A 290 10.53 1.83 33.78
N ASN A 291 10.15 3.12 33.71
CA ASN A 291 8.87 3.61 34.20
C ASN A 291 7.88 3.78 33.06
N TYR A 292 6.79 3.02 33.08
CA TYR A 292 5.75 2.96 32.03
C TYR A 292 4.53 3.84 32.33
N SER A 293 4.55 4.64 33.40
CA SER A 293 3.37 5.35 33.93
C SER A 293 2.77 6.38 32.98
N LEU A 294 3.56 6.91 32.04
CA LEU A 294 3.08 7.85 31.02
C LEU A 294 2.39 7.20 29.83
N ILE A 295 2.58 5.88 29.63
CA ILE A 295 1.98 5.18 28.49
C ILE A 295 0.49 5.01 28.71
N ARG A 296 -0.30 5.43 27.72
CA ARG A 296 -1.76 5.31 27.74
C ARG A 296 -2.20 3.85 27.96
N PRO A 297 -3.34 3.64 28.63
CA PRO A 297 -3.85 2.30 28.90
C PRO A 297 -4.28 1.59 27.58
N ALA A 298 -4.26 0.26 27.63
CA ALA A 298 -4.80 -0.56 26.55
C ALA A 298 -6.27 -0.18 26.27
N GLY A 299 -6.66 -0.21 24.99
CA GLY A 299 -8.00 0.14 24.54
C GLY A 299 -8.20 1.62 24.19
N SER A 300 -7.23 2.51 24.50
CA SER A 300 -7.30 3.93 24.08
C SER A 300 -7.27 4.06 22.56
N VAL A 301 -8.09 4.96 21.99
CA VAL A 301 -8.15 5.17 20.54
C VAL A 301 -6.89 5.82 19.99
N LEU A 302 -6.34 5.28 18.92
CA LEU A 302 -5.20 5.82 18.18
C LEU A 302 -5.71 6.65 16.98
N ARG A 303 -5.56 7.98 17.05
CA ARG A 303 -6.16 8.89 16.07
C ARG A 303 -5.37 9.05 14.77
N THR A 304 -4.05 9.01 14.84
CA THR A 304 -3.18 9.22 13.68
C THR A 304 -3.20 8.03 12.72
N SER A 305 -3.31 6.82 13.27
CA SER A 305 -3.21 5.56 12.53
C SER A 305 -4.53 4.79 12.44
N GLY A 306 -5.54 5.18 13.23
CA GLY A 306 -6.71 4.34 13.50
C GLY A 306 -6.37 3.16 14.42
N GLY A 307 -7.38 2.51 14.98
CA GLY A 307 -7.19 1.37 15.89
C GLY A 307 -7.08 1.78 17.36
N ILE A 308 -6.67 0.83 18.21
CA ILE A 308 -6.61 0.95 19.66
C ILE A 308 -5.19 0.74 20.20
N ALA A 309 -4.84 1.45 21.28
CA ALA A 309 -3.55 1.33 21.94
C ALA A 309 -3.41 -0.01 22.67
N PRO A 310 -2.19 -0.63 22.64
CA PRO A 310 -1.94 -1.91 23.32
C PRO A 310 -1.67 -1.75 24.83
N GLY A 311 -1.46 -0.52 25.32
CA GLY A 311 -0.87 -0.29 26.62
C GLY A 311 0.62 -0.61 26.65
N HIS A 312 1.20 -0.74 27.83
CA HIS A 312 2.65 -0.90 28.01
C HIS A 312 3.16 -2.35 28.04
N LEU A 313 2.25 -3.34 28.20
CA LEU A 313 2.67 -4.73 28.45
C LEU A 313 3.48 -5.36 27.30
N ALA A 314 3.12 -5.07 26.06
CA ALA A 314 3.85 -5.56 24.89
C ALA A 314 5.27 -4.99 24.83
N LEU A 315 5.42 -3.70 25.12
CA LEU A 315 6.72 -3.03 25.18
C LEU A 315 7.59 -3.61 26.33
N LYS A 316 6.99 -3.82 27.50
CA LYS A 316 7.70 -4.43 28.65
C LYS A 316 8.23 -5.82 28.30
N LYS A 317 7.37 -6.70 27.74
CA LYS A 317 7.75 -8.06 27.30
C LYS A 317 8.91 -8.02 26.30
N MET A 318 8.84 -7.11 25.32
CA MET A 318 9.89 -6.94 24.31
C MET A 318 11.22 -6.51 24.95
N LEU A 319 11.22 -5.46 25.82
CA LEU A 319 12.44 -4.99 26.49
C LEU A 319 13.06 -6.08 27.37
N GLU A 320 12.26 -6.88 28.07
CA GLU A 320 12.72 -8.03 28.88
C GLU A 320 13.34 -9.12 27.99
N SER A 321 12.71 -9.46 26.84
CA SER A 321 13.24 -10.45 25.89
C SER A 321 14.58 -10.01 25.28
N VAL A 322 14.67 -8.75 24.85
CA VAL A 322 15.90 -8.18 24.30
C VAL A 322 17.02 -8.22 25.34
N ARG A 323 16.71 -7.82 26.56
CA ARG A 323 17.67 -7.87 27.66
C ARG A 323 18.17 -9.29 27.91
N ALA A 324 17.28 -10.29 27.95
CA ALA A 324 17.66 -11.68 28.14
C ALA A 324 18.62 -12.17 27.02
N ALA A 325 18.36 -11.77 25.77
CA ALA A 325 19.24 -12.09 24.64
C ALA A 325 20.64 -11.49 24.81
N PHE A 326 20.73 -10.23 25.21
CA PHE A 326 22.02 -9.58 25.48
C PHE A 326 22.75 -10.23 26.67
N CYS A 327 22.07 -10.54 27.76
CA CYS A 327 22.68 -11.23 28.92
C CYS A 327 23.23 -12.61 28.53
N SER A 328 22.57 -13.33 27.64
CA SER A 328 23.05 -14.64 27.17
C SER A 328 24.26 -14.55 26.24
N ALA A 329 24.54 -13.38 25.67
CA ALA A 329 25.65 -13.10 24.78
C ALA A 329 26.84 -12.41 25.50
N GLU A 330 26.82 -12.31 26.83
CA GLU A 330 27.86 -11.65 27.60
C GLU A 330 29.27 -12.20 27.26
N GLY A 331 30.18 -11.27 26.98
CA GLY A 331 31.59 -11.59 26.63
C GLY A 331 31.83 -12.03 25.18
N ARG A 332 30.80 -11.94 24.31
CA ARG A 332 30.91 -12.24 22.88
C ARG A 332 30.02 -11.35 22.06
N GLN A 333 30.16 -11.39 20.75
CA GLN A 333 29.20 -10.77 19.82
C GLN A 333 27.91 -11.59 19.76
N LEU A 334 26.80 -10.89 19.42
CA LEU A 334 25.56 -11.55 19.07
C LEU A 334 25.72 -12.37 17.77
N ARG A 335 25.09 -13.54 17.72
CA ARG A 335 25.00 -14.33 16.49
C ARG A 335 23.86 -13.85 15.61
N PRO A 336 23.87 -14.10 14.29
CA PRO A 336 22.78 -13.76 13.38
C PRO A 336 21.40 -14.22 13.87
N ILE A 337 21.28 -15.44 14.38
CA ILE A 337 20.02 -15.97 14.90
C ILE A 337 19.51 -15.22 16.13
N GLU A 338 20.39 -14.75 17.02
CA GLU A 338 20.03 -13.99 18.19
C GLU A 338 19.55 -12.58 17.81
N VAL A 339 20.21 -11.94 16.84
CA VAL A 339 19.76 -10.66 16.27
C VAL A 339 18.40 -10.83 15.59
N HIS A 340 18.20 -11.93 14.86
CA HIS A 340 16.93 -12.27 14.24
C HIS A 340 15.81 -12.42 15.30
N ASP A 341 16.06 -13.14 16.39
CA ASP A 341 15.07 -13.34 17.47
C ASP A 341 14.73 -12.01 18.17
N ILE A 342 15.72 -11.11 18.35
CA ILE A 342 15.48 -9.74 18.86
C ILE A 342 14.57 -8.97 17.89
N MET A 343 14.85 -8.98 16.59
CA MET A 343 14.04 -8.30 15.60
C MET A 343 12.60 -8.84 15.55
N CYS A 344 12.45 -10.15 15.69
CA CYS A 344 11.12 -10.78 15.79
C CYS A 344 10.34 -10.35 17.05
N SER A 345 11.03 -10.20 18.18
CA SER A 345 10.43 -9.70 19.43
C SER A 345 9.99 -8.23 19.30
N ILE A 346 10.77 -7.40 18.59
CA ILE A 346 10.41 -6.02 18.25
C ILE A 346 9.12 -5.99 17.42
N ALA A 347 9.01 -6.86 16.44
CA ALA A 347 7.82 -6.94 15.58
C ALA A 347 6.58 -7.43 16.35
N ASP A 348 6.71 -8.42 17.24
CA ASP A 348 5.63 -8.90 18.11
C ASP A 348 5.07 -7.77 18.98
N CYS A 349 5.93 -6.92 19.51
CA CYS A 349 5.53 -5.73 20.26
C CYS A 349 4.64 -4.78 19.43
N VAL A 350 4.94 -4.57 18.14
CA VAL A 350 4.17 -3.68 17.26
C VAL A 350 2.82 -4.31 16.85
N VAL A 351 2.78 -5.62 16.59
CA VAL A 351 1.55 -6.34 16.21
C VAL A 351 0.53 -6.32 17.34
N SER A 352 0.99 -6.51 18.58
CA SER A 352 0.14 -6.43 19.76
C SER A 352 -0.55 -5.07 19.92
N GLY A 353 -0.03 -4.03 19.24
CA GLY A 353 -0.58 -2.68 19.21
C GLY A 353 -1.75 -2.44 18.26
N GLY A 354 -2.19 -3.41 17.49
CA GLY A 354 -3.36 -3.29 16.61
C GLY A 354 -3.21 -2.33 15.42
N ILE A 355 -2.06 -1.61 15.30
CA ILE A 355 -1.86 -0.58 14.27
C ILE A 355 -1.57 -1.17 12.89
N ARG A 356 -0.89 -2.31 12.83
CA ARG A 356 -0.57 -3.05 11.61
C ARG A 356 -0.07 -4.46 11.96
N ARG A 357 -0.30 -5.40 11.06
CA ARG A 357 0.53 -6.62 11.04
C ARG A 357 1.95 -6.20 10.69
N SER A 358 2.93 -6.56 11.52
CA SER A 358 4.34 -6.38 11.22
C SER A 358 4.66 -7.13 9.93
N ALA A 359 5.25 -6.44 8.96
CA ALA A 359 5.78 -7.05 7.75
C ALA A 359 7.28 -6.92 7.78
N MET A 360 8.00 -8.03 7.99
CA MET A 360 9.45 -8.06 7.97
C MET A 360 9.98 -9.13 7.02
N ILE A 361 11.18 -8.90 6.49
CA ILE A 361 12.01 -9.91 5.84
C ILE A 361 13.41 -9.87 6.43
N CYS A 362 13.92 -11.04 6.80
CA CYS A 362 15.28 -11.24 7.26
C CYS A 362 16.11 -11.81 6.13
N LEU A 363 17.20 -11.15 5.75
CA LEU A 363 18.19 -11.66 4.82
C LEU A 363 19.38 -12.21 5.61
N PHE A 364 19.82 -13.42 5.27
CA PHE A 364 20.90 -14.10 5.97
C PHE A 364 21.89 -14.76 5.02
N SER A 365 23.12 -15.00 5.47
CA SER A 365 24.16 -15.65 4.69
C SER A 365 23.79 -17.11 4.38
N SER A 366 23.88 -17.53 3.13
CA SER A 366 23.58 -18.92 2.71
C SER A 366 24.41 -19.98 3.44
N SER A 367 25.57 -19.62 3.99
CA SER A 367 26.44 -20.48 4.80
C SER A 367 25.99 -20.59 6.28
N ASP A 368 25.00 -19.79 6.72
CA ASP A 368 24.52 -19.80 8.10
C ASP A 368 23.50 -20.91 8.32
N SER A 369 23.96 -22.05 8.87
CA SER A 369 23.08 -23.19 9.11
C SER A 369 22.02 -22.93 10.18
N GLU A 370 22.30 -22.11 11.21
CA GLU A 370 21.29 -21.77 12.23
C GLU A 370 20.12 -21.01 11.58
N MET A 371 20.41 -20.06 10.68
CA MET A 371 19.40 -19.31 9.96
C MET A 371 18.68 -20.13 8.90
N VAL A 372 19.37 -21.02 8.19
CA VAL A 372 18.76 -21.95 7.20
C VAL A 372 17.67 -22.80 7.87
N TYR A 373 17.93 -23.29 9.08
CA TYR A 373 16.99 -24.16 9.82
C TYR A 373 16.20 -23.43 10.90
N ALA A 374 16.19 -22.10 10.91
CA ALA A 374 15.57 -21.30 11.97
C ALA A 374 14.08 -21.60 12.22
N LYS A 375 13.37 -22.07 11.19
CA LYS A 375 11.93 -22.41 11.23
C LYS A 375 11.63 -23.86 10.82
N ALA A 376 12.66 -24.68 10.56
CA ALA A 376 12.51 -26.07 10.15
C ALA A 376 12.75 -27.03 11.32
N HIS A 377 12.36 -28.29 11.16
CA HIS A 377 12.65 -29.38 12.09
C HIS A 377 12.24 -29.11 13.55
N GLY A 378 11.06 -28.52 13.79
CA GLY A 378 10.55 -28.21 15.14
C GLY A 378 11.12 -26.93 15.77
N ASN A 379 12.10 -26.27 15.16
CA ASN A 379 12.66 -25.01 15.69
C ASN A 379 11.61 -23.87 15.75
N TYR A 380 10.63 -23.91 14.88
CA TYR A 380 9.53 -22.93 14.87
C TYR A 380 8.65 -23.03 16.12
N GLU A 381 8.36 -24.24 16.59
CA GLU A 381 7.51 -24.50 17.78
C GLU A 381 8.18 -23.98 19.05
N GLY A 382 9.52 -24.08 19.14
CA GLY A 382 10.30 -23.52 20.24
C GLY A 382 10.44 -21.98 20.21
N HIS A 383 10.26 -21.37 19.05
CA HIS A 383 10.44 -19.91 18.83
C HIS A 383 9.31 -19.31 17.99
N PRO A 384 8.05 -19.25 18.49
CA PRO A 384 6.89 -18.83 17.70
C PRO A 384 6.96 -17.36 17.24
N SER A 385 7.75 -16.52 17.91
CA SER A 385 8.01 -15.14 17.49
C SER A 385 8.68 -15.02 16.12
N ARG A 386 9.40 -16.06 15.66
CA ARG A 386 10.00 -16.11 14.32
C ARG A 386 8.98 -16.04 13.19
N ALA A 387 7.68 -16.25 13.47
CA ALA A 387 6.57 -15.97 12.55
C ALA A 387 6.47 -14.50 12.13
N MET A 388 7.10 -13.58 12.86
CA MET A 388 7.02 -12.15 12.59
C MET A 388 7.84 -11.68 11.39
N ALA A 389 8.77 -12.49 10.87
CA ALA A 389 9.57 -12.15 9.69
C ALA A 389 9.63 -13.34 8.72
N ASN A 390 9.61 -13.08 7.42
CA ASN A 390 10.02 -14.04 6.41
C ASN A 390 11.55 -14.15 6.41
N ASN A 391 12.09 -15.36 6.29
CA ASN A 391 13.54 -15.60 6.27
C ASN A 391 13.97 -15.98 4.86
N SER A 392 14.97 -15.27 4.30
CA SER A 392 15.46 -15.54 2.94
C SER A 392 16.98 -15.61 2.88
N ALA A 393 17.50 -16.69 2.29
CA ALA A 393 18.92 -16.86 2.04
C ALA A 393 19.37 -15.93 0.91
N VAL A 394 20.49 -15.23 1.10
CA VAL A 394 21.15 -14.43 0.06
C VAL A 394 21.97 -15.35 -0.83
N LEU A 395 21.62 -15.43 -2.10
CA LEU A 395 22.25 -16.29 -3.10
C LEU A 395 22.95 -15.42 -4.15
N VAL A 396 24.28 -15.33 -4.06
CA VAL A 396 25.08 -14.55 -5.02
C VAL A 396 25.14 -15.31 -6.34
N ARG A 397 24.68 -14.67 -7.44
CA ARG A 397 24.73 -15.26 -8.78
C ARG A 397 26.17 -15.55 -9.18
N GLY A 398 26.42 -16.75 -9.68
CA GLY A 398 27.79 -17.22 -10.01
C GLY A 398 28.56 -17.88 -8.86
N GLU A 399 28.13 -17.69 -7.60
CA GLU A 399 28.72 -18.39 -6.43
C GLU A 399 27.85 -19.54 -5.93
N VAL A 400 26.48 -19.36 -6.02
CA VAL A 400 25.54 -20.38 -5.56
C VAL A 400 25.57 -21.64 -6.41
N SER A 401 25.67 -22.81 -5.76
CA SER A 401 25.59 -24.11 -6.45
C SER A 401 24.13 -24.53 -6.65
N ARG A 402 23.87 -25.29 -7.71
CA ARG A 402 22.59 -25.91 -7.96
C ARG A 402 22.13 -26.78 -6.78
N SER A 403 23.01 -27.58 -6.24
CA SER A 403 22.70 -28.46 -5.11
C SER A 403 22.31 -27.72 -3.83
N PHE A 404 22.87 -26.51 -3.60
CA PHE A 404 22.43 -25.68 -2.49
C PHE A 404 21.03 -25.11 -2.75
N PHE A 405 20.77 -24.62 -3.96
CA PHE A 405 19.46 -24.11 -4.33
C PHE A 405 18.37 -25.18 -4.20
N ASP A 406 18.61 -26.40 -4.72
CA ASP A 406 17.68 -27.53 -4.59
C ASP A 406 17.39 -27.86 -3.12
N ARG A 407 18.39 -27.79 -2.25
CA ARG A 407 18.21 -28.02 -0.81
C ARG A 407 17.33 -26.94 -0.15
N ILE A 408 17.53 -25.66 -0.48
CA ILE A 408 16.70 -24.56 0.03
C ILE A 408 15.24 -24.76 -0.41
N ILE A 409 15.02 -25.10 -1.67
CA ILE A 409 13.67 -25.32 -2.21
C ILE A 409 13.02 -26.55 -1.57
N ALA A 410 13.76 -27.65 -1.37
CA ALA A 410 13.24 -28.85 -0.69
C ALA A 410 12.85 -28.52 0.77
N LEU A 411 13.70 -27.81 1.49
CA LEU A 411 13.43 -27.39 2.87
C LEU A 411 12.20 -26.47 2.95
N ALA A 412 12.06 -25.52 2.02
CA ALA A 412 10.91 -24.64 1.96
C ALA A 412 9.61 -25.41 1.70
N SER A 413 9.64 -26.47 0.90
CA SER A 413 8.45 -27.30 0.62
C SER A 413 7.97 -28.07 1.86
N GLU A 414 8.87 -28.38 2.81
CA GLU A 414 8.58 -29.08 4.06
C GLU A 414 8.25 -28.13 5.21
N SER A 415 8.59 -26.84 5.11
CA SER A 415 8.60 -25.88 6.22
C SER A 415 7.84 -24.59 5.91
N TYR A 416 6.55 -24.67 5.60
CA TYR A 416 5.65 -23.51 5.41
C TYR A 416 6.12 -22.50 4.33
N GLY A 417 6.91 -22.92 3.34
CA GLY A 417 7.47 -22.07 2.28
C GLY A 417 8.74 -21.33 2.67
N GLU A 418 9.39 -21.69 3.78
CA GLU A 418 10.64 -21.07 4.25
C GLU A 418 11.75 -22.09 4.53
N PRO A 419 13.02 -21.71 4.36
CA PRO A 419 13.51 -20.38 3.98
C PRO A 419 13.21 -20.04 2.52
N GLY A 420 12.92 -18.75 2.28
CA GLY A 420 12.94 -18.18 0.94
C GLY A 420 14.35 -17.94 0.42
N PHE A 421 14.46 -17.30 -0.74
CA PHE A 421 15.75 -16.95 -1.34
C PHE A 421 15.68 -15.60 -2.05
N VAL A 422 16.84 -14.93 -2.14
CA VAL A 422 17.03 -13.72 -2.94
C VAL A 422 18.31 -13.86 -3.76
N PHE A 423 18.19 -13.86 -5.08
CA PHE A 423 19.33 -13.83 -5.98
C PHE A 423 19.86 -12.41 -6.12
N VAL A 424 21.12 -12.22 -5.84
CA VAL A 424 21.83 -10.94 -5.86
C VAL A 424 23.10 -11.01 -6.72
N SER A 425 23.61 -9.84 -7.12
CA SER A 425 24.91 -9.74 -7.78
C SER A 425 26.05 -9.48 -6.77
N SER A 426 25.71 -8.92 -5.60
CA SER A 426 26.61 -8.67 -4.48
C SER A 426 25.89 -8.93 -3.16
N LYS A 427 26.62 -9.36 -2.13
CA LYS A 427 26.09 -9.55 -0.76
C LYS A 427 25.51 -8.28 -0.14
N ASP A 428 25.93 -7.08 -0.62
CA ASP A 428 25.43 -5.79 -0.15
C ASP A 428 24.03 -5.45 -0.67
N GLU A 429 23.51 -6.24 -1.61
CA GLU A 429 22.16 -6.06 -2.10
C GLU A 429 21.12 -6.57 -1.10
N GLY A 430 20.02 -5.81 -0.98
CA GLY A 430 18.89 -6.19 -0.16
C GLY A 430 17.56 -5.98 -0.85
N THR A 431 16.50 -6.28 -0.11
CA THR A 431 15.12 -6.09 -0.59
C THR A 431 14.18 -5.73 0.56
N ASN A 432 13.06 -5.10 0.24
CA ASN A 432 11.97 -4.86 1.17
C ASN A 432 11.14 -6.14 1.43
N PRO A 433 10.27 -6.18 2.44
CA PRO A 433 9.48 -7.36 2.79
C PRO A 433 8.63 -7.93 1.65
N CYS A 434 8.20 -7.10 0.71
CA CYS A 434 7.41 -7.54 -0.45
C CYS A 434 8.27 -8.00 -1.63
N GLY A 435 9.59 -7.80 -1.59
CA GLY A 435 10.54 -8.30 -2.57
C GLY A 435 10.59 -7.56 -3.91
N GLU A 436 9.83 -6.46 -4.12
CA GLU A 436 9.79 -5.74 -5.39
C GLU A 436 10.89 -4.69 -5.55
N ILE A 437 11.45 -4.15 -4.46
CA ILE A 437 12.48 -3.11 -4.50
C ILE A 437 13.85 -3.72 -4.21
N GLY A 438 14.79 -3.50 -5.11
CA GLY A 438 16.20 -3.80 -4.90
C GLY A 438 16.93 -2.63 -4.29
N PHE A 439 17.65 -2.86 -3.21
CA PHE A 439 18.55 -1.90 -2.57
C PHE A 439 19.99 -2.32 -2.81
N SER A 440 20.86 -1.35 -3.08
CA SER A 440 22.30 -1.55 -3.22
C SER A 440 23.04 -0.26 -2.91
N GLY A 441 24.29 -0.36 -2.51
CA GLY A 441 25.14 0.79 -2.23
C GLY A 441 24.62 1.65 -1.08
N LEU A 442 23.93 1.04 -0.10
CA LEU A 442 23.54 1.73 1.12
C LEU A 442 24.78 2.12 1.91
N ARG A 443 24.81 3.36 2.38
CA ARG A 443 25.87 3.81 3.29
C ARG A 443 25.73 3.06 4.63
N PRO A 444 26.85 2.78 5.33
CA PRO A 444 26.79 2.26 6.69
C PRO A 444 25.85 3.11 7.55
N GLU A 445 25.08 2.49 8.45
CA GLU A 445 24.11 3.13 9.31
C GLU A 445 22.99 3.91 8.58
N SER A 446 22.67 3.59 7.31
CA SER A 446 21.56 4.20 6.59
C SER A 446 20.43 3.22 6.29
N TRP A 447 19.20 3.69 6.20
CA TRP A 447 18.05 2.98 5.68
C TRP A 447 17.75 3.43 4.26
N GLY A 448 17.46 2.47 3.39
CA GLY A 448 16.84 2.70 2.09
C GLY A 448 15.31 2.62 2.20
N PHE A 449 14.59 3.48 1.47
CA PHE A 449 13.13 3.53 1.52
C PHE A 449 12.52 3.14 0.18
N CYS A 450 11.54 2.23 0.19
CA CYS A 450 10.78 1.90 -1.00
C CYS A 450 9.78 3.02 -1.31
N ASN A 451 9.90 3.62 -2.48
CA ASN A 451 9.05 4.70 -2.96
C ASN A 451 8.21 4.20 -4.14
N LEU A 452 6.92 4.02 -3.93
CA LEU A 452 6.05 3.31 -4.84
C LEU A 452 4.91 4.19 -5.36
N THR A 453 4.59 3.99 -6.64
CA THR A 453 3.34 4.41 -7.28
C THR A 453 2.77 3.25 -8.08
N GLU A 454 1.58 3.37 -8.61
CA GLU A 454 0.93 2.27 -9.32
C GLU A 454 0.14 2.76 -10.52
N VAL A 455 0.28 2.09 -11.64
CA VAL A 455 -0.51 2.25 -12.85
C VAL A 455 -1.61 1.19 -12.86
N ASN A 456 -2.86 1.60 -13.06
CA ASN A 456 -4.01 0.71 -13.21
C ASN A 456 -4.15 0.28 -14.67
N CYS A 457 -3.67 -0.90 -15.01
CA CYS A 457 -3.76 -1.45 -16.35
C CYS A 457 -5.21 -1.77 -16.77
N ALA A 458 -6.08 -2.10 -15.81
CA ALA A 458 -7.50 -2.34 -16.07
C ALA A 458 -8.24 -1.08 -16.55
N ALA A 459 -7.74 0.12 -16.20
CA ALA A 459 -8.31 1.39 -16.66
C ALA A 459 -7.78 1.84 -18.03
N VAL A 460 -6.86 1.10 -18.64
CA VAL A 460 -6.33 1.40 -19.98
C VAL A 460 -7.33 0.91 -21.02
N PRO A 461 -7.84 1.78 -21.93
CA PRO A 461 -8.79 1.36 -22.94
C PRO A 461 -8.15 0.39 -23.94
N SER A 462 -8.97 -0.48 -24.51
CA SER A 462 -8.54 -1.38 -25.59
C SER A 462 -8.35 -0.63 -26.92
N GLY A 463 -7.57 -1.20 -27.84
CA GLY A 463 -7.39 -0.69 -29.20
C GLY A 463 -6.39 0.47 -29.31
N SER A 464 -6.57 1.34 -30.31
CA SER A 464 -5.58 2.39 -30.69
C SER A 464 -5.31 3.44 -29.61
N ALA A 465 -6.27 3.71 -28.74
CA ALA A 465 -6.12 4.64 -27.62
C ALA A 465 -5.34 4.04 -26.44
N GLY A 466 -5.21 2.73 -26.37
CA GLY A 466 -4.60 2.02 -25.24
C GLY A 466 -3.15 2.44 -24.98
N ARG A 467 -2.34 2.47 -26.05
CA ARG A 467 -0.93 2.85 -25.92
C ARG A 467 -0.77 4.27 -25.35
N SER A 468 -1.46 5.26 -25.90
CA SER A 468 -1.34 6.65 -25.42
C SER A 468 -1.82 6.80 -23.97
N SER A 469 -2.95 6.18 -23.62
CA SER A 469 -3.48 6.18 -22.25
C SER A 469 -2.51 5.52 -21.24
N PHE A 470 -1.90 4.39 -21.61
CA PHE A 470 -0.90 3.72 -20.78
C PHE A 470 0.35 4.58 -20.56
N LEU A 471 0.90 5.18 -21.62
CA LEU A 471 2.08 6.04 -21.53
C LEU A 471 1.79 7.30 -20.67
N GLU A 472 0.60 7.87 -20.80
CA GLU A 472 0.17 8.99 -19.97
C GLU A 472 0.06 8.60 -18.49
N ALA A 473 -0.52 7.45 -18.17
CA ALA A 473 -0.57 6.92 -16.81
C ALA A 473 0.84 6.67 -16.22
N CYS A 474 1.77 6.12 -17.03
CA CYS A 474 3.18 5.97 -16.66
C CYS A 474 3.84 7.32 -16.34
N ARG A 475 3.55 8.35 -17.14
CA ARG A 475 4.02 9.73 -16.91
C ARG A 475 3.53 10.26 -15.57
N TYR A 476 2.23 10.17 -15.27
CA TYR A 476 1.67 10.66 -14.02
C TYR A 476 2.18 9.90 -12.79
N ALA A 477 2.27 8.58 -12.87
CA ALA A 477 2.84 7.76 -11.79
C ALA A 477 4.31 8.14 -11.51
N SER A 478 5.10 8.41 -12.56
CA SER A 478 6.49 8.86 -12.43
C SER A 478 6.60 10.26 -11.81
N VAL A 479 5.70 11.20 -12.16
CA VAL A 479 5.64 12.55 -11.53
C VAL A 479 5.39 12.39 -10.03
N ILE A 480 4.33 11.68 -9.65
CA ILE A 480 3.94 11.50 -8.24
C ILE A 480 5.08 10.84 -7.45
N GLY A 481 5.65 9.75 -7.97
CA GLY A 481 6.73 9.03 -7.29
C GLY A 481 8.00 9.88 -7.14
N THR A 482 8.32 10.71 -8.13
CA THR A 482 9.47 11.63 -8.03
C THR A 482 9.25 12.71 -6.98
N LEU A 483 8.02 13.24 -6.86
CA LEU A 483 7.64 14.16 -5.78
C LEU A 483 7.74 13.50 -4.41
N GLN A 484 7.29 12.25 -4.29
CA GLN A 484 7.39 11.46 -3.04
C GLN A 484 8.85 11.27 -2.61
N ALA A 485 9.79 11.03 -3.54
CA ALA A 485 11.20 10.84 -3.25
C ALA A 485 11.86 12.02 -2.52
N GLY A 486 11.32 13.22 -2.64
CA GLY A 486 11.83 14.40 -1.95
C GLY A 486 11.42 14.53 -0.47
N TYR A 487 10.70 13.56 0.09
CA TYR A 487 10.39 13.50 1.52
C TYR A 487 11.49 12.73 2.25
N THR A 488 12.50 13.43 2.74
CA THR A 488 13.76 12.86 3.24
C THR A 488 14.07 13.23 4.69
N ARG A 489 13.12 13.82 5.43
CA ARG A 489 13.30 14.16 6.84
C ARG A 489 12.86 12.98 7.72
N PHE A 490 13.82 12.33 8.37
CA PHE A 490 13.65 11.17 9.23
C PHE A 490 14.11 11.47 10.65
N PRO A 491 13.25 12.02 11.54
CA PRO A 491 13.69 12.68 12.78
C PRO A 491 14.43 11.77 13.77
N PHE A 492 14.08 10.49 13.83
CA PHE A 492 14.66 9.55 14.81
C PHE A 492 15.84 8.73 14.26
N LEU A 493 15.90 8.59 12.92
CA LEU A 493 16.93 7.77 12.29
C LEU A 493 18.27 8.49 12.25
N SER A 494 19.34 7.72 12.04
CA SER A 494 20.66 8.29 11.71
C SER A 494 20.52 9.30 10.58
N PRO A 495 21.16 10.49 10.65
CA PRO A 495 21.17 11.49 9.58
C PRO A 495 21.62 10.92 8.24
N ARG A 496 22.44 9.85 8.24
CA ARG A 496 22.88 9.13 7.05
C ARG A 496 21.72 8.58 6.20
N SER A 497 20.57 8.25 6.83
CA SER A 497 19.38 7.80 6.10
C SER A 497 18.78 8.90 5.23
N GLY A 498 18.74 10.14 5.71
CA GLY A 498 18.30 11.31 4.93
C GLY A 498 19.28 11.65 3.81
N GLU A 499 20.58 11.58 4.08
CA GLU A 499 21.65 11.76 3.10
C GLU A 499 21.59 10.69 2.00
N GLN A 500 21.34 9.42 2.38
CA GLN A 500 21.17 8.31 1.45
C GLN A 500 19.98 8.54 0.53
N ALA A 501 18.83 8.94 1.08
CA ALA A 501 17.61 9.19 0.30
C ALA A 501 17.77 10.36 -0.68
N LEU A 502 18.56 11.37 -0.32
CA LEU A 502 18.87 12.51 -1.21
C LEU A 502 19.90 12.14 -2.30
N ALA A 503 20.94 11.37 -1.94
CA ALA A 503 22.01 11.00 -2.85
C ALA A 503 21.60 9.93 -3.87
N ALA A 504 20.77 8.98 -3.44
CA ALA A 504 20.27 7.88 -4.26
C ALA A 504 18.75 7.72 -4.10
N PRO A 505 17.94 8.64 -4.67
CA PRO A 505 16.49 8.51 -4.64
C PRO A 505 16.05 7.22 -5.31
N LEU A 506 15.09 6.53 -4.73
CA LEU A 506 14.46 5.35 -5.32
C LEU A 506 13.07 5.71 -5.87
N LEU A 507 12.69 5.07 -6.95
CA LEU A 507 11.36 5.12 -7.54
C LEU A 507 10.97 3.72 -8.00
N GLY A 508 9.76 3.30 -7.70
CA GLY A 508 9.16 2.06 -8.17
C GLY A 508 7.76 2.33 -8.73
N VAL A 509 7.66 2.66 -10.02
CA VAL A 509 6.37 2.67 -10.72
C VAL A 509 5.98 1.22 -10.96
N SER A 510 4.88 0.80 -10.35
CA SER A 510 4.35 -0.56 -10.41
C SER A 510 3.15 -0.62 -11.35
N LEU A 511 2.83 -1.83 -11.80
CA LEU A 511 1.68 -2.16 -12.63
C LEU A 511 0.73 -3.06 -11.84
N THR A 512 -0.59 -2.83 -11.97
CA THR A 512 -1.63 -3.73 -11.43
C THR A 512 -2.76 -3.86 -12.45
N GLY A 513 -3.56 -4.93 -12.37
CA GLY A 513 -4.60 -5.18 -13.36
C GLY A 513 -4.07 -5.72 -14.70
N ILE A 514 -2.90 -6.38 -14.69
CA ILE A 514 -2.31 -6.98 -15.91
C ILE A 514 -3.22 -8.10 -16.42
N ALA A 515 -3.79 -8.90 -15.52
CA ALA A 515 -4.70 -9.99 -15.89
C ALA A 515 -6.06 -9.49 -16.43
N ASP A 516 -6.45 -8.24 -16.15
CA ASP A 516 -7.62 -7.59 -16.74
C ASP A 516 -7.35 -7.11 -18.17
N ASN A 517 -6.12 -6.70 -18.46
CA ASN A 517 -5.77 -6.15 -19.77
C ASN A 517 -4.34 -6.55 -20.18
N PRO A 518 -4.14 -7.78 -20.68
CA PRO A 518 -2.82 -8.25 -21.12
C PRO A 518 -2.23 -7.47 -22.31
N GLN A 519 -3.04 -6.70 -23.04
CA GLN A 519 -2.57 -5.90 -24.19
C GLN A 519 -1.53 -4.85 -23.79
N VAL A 520 -1.51 -4.39 -22.51
CA VAL A 520 -0.51 -3.46 -22.01
C VAL A 520 0.92 -4.01 -22.10
N LEU A 521 1.10 -5.33 -22.11
CA LEU A 521 2.40 -5.98 -22.24
C LEU A 521 3.16 -5.56 -23.51
N GLN A 522 2.45 -5.18 -24.57
CA GLN A 522 3.04 -4.70 -25.83
C GLN A 522 3.66 -3.29 -25.71
N HIS A 523 3.34 -2.54 -24.65
CA HIS A 523 3.72 -1.13 -24.47
C HIS A 523 4.71 -0.92 -23.33
N LEU A 524 5.18 -1.98 -22.66
CA LEU A 524 5.98 -1.90 -21.44
C LEU A 524 7.29 -1.13 -21.65
N ARG A 525 8.02 -1.40 -22.74
CA ARG A 525 9.31 -0.71 -23.03
C ARG A 525 9.12 0.77 -23.23
N ASP A 526 8.09 1.17 -23.95
CA ASP A 526 7.75 2.57 -24.16
C ASP A 526 7.34 3.22 -22.85
N GLY A 527 6.53 2.55 -22.05
CA GLY A 527 6.15 3.00 -20.71
C GLY A 527 7.35 3.19 -19.78
N ALA A 528 8.28 2.24 -19.74
CA ALA A 528 9.49 2.32 -18.92
C ALA A 528 10.38 3.52 -19.37
N ALA A 529 10.51 3.75 -20.67
CA ALA A 529 11.23 4.90 -21.20
C ALA A 529 10.58 6.23 -20.76
N VAL A 530 9.23 6.34 -20.83
CA VAL A 530 8.47 7.50 -20.35
C VAL A 530 8.68 7.72 -18.85
N VAL A 531 8.69 6.64 -18.04
CA VAL A 531 8.96 6.73 -16.60
C VAL A 531 10.36 7.30 -16.34
N LEU A 532 11.39 6.78 -17.00
CA LEU A 532 12.78 7.25 -16.87
C LEU A 532 12.91 8.74 -17.23
N GLU A 533 12.42 9.13 -18.41
CA GLU A 533 12.50 10.50 -18.89
C GLU A 533 11.76 11.48 -17.97
N THR A 534 10.54 11.12 -17.57
CA THR A 534 9.72 11.94 -16.66
C THR A 534 10.40 12.10 -15.31
N ASN A 535 10.94 11.02 -14.74
CA ASN A 535 11.70 11.08 -13.48
C ASN A 535 12.89 12.05 -13.59
N ALA A 536 13.70 11.97 -14.65
CA ALA A 536 14.85 12.87 -14.83
C ALA A 536 14.43 14.34 -14.91
N ARG A 537 13.36 14.63 -15.66
CA ARG A 537 12.83 15.99 -15.81
C ARG A 537 12.29 16.54 -14.50
N VAL A 538 11.47 15.77 -13.79
CA VAL A 538 10.84 16.22 -12.54
C VAL A 538 11.88 16.31 -11.40
N ALA A 539 12.80 15.36 -11.30
CA ALA A 539 13.91 15.40 -10.34
C ALA A 539 14.72 16.68 -10.48
N LYS A 540 15.09 17.04 -11.71
CA LYS A 540 15.77 18.32 -11.99
C LYS A 540 14.94 19.54 -11.54
N LEU A 541 13.61 19.50 -11.75
CA LEU A 541 12.72 20.59 -11.33
C LEU A 541 12.67 20.74 -9.81
N ILE A 542 12.75 19.68 -9.04
CA ILE A 542 12.67 19.73 -7.57
C ILE A 542 14.03 19.67 -6.87
N GLY A 543 15.13 19.62 -7.65
CA GLY A 543 16.50 19.65 -7.12
C GLY A 543 16.97 18.31 -6.55
N LEU A 544 16.47 17.19 -7.07
CA LEU A 544 16.92 15.84 -6.73
C LEU A 544 17.78 15.23 -7.85
N ALA A 545 18.56 14.23 -7.48
CA ALA A 545 19.19 13.33 -8.45
C ALA A 545 18.10 12.47 -9.12
N PRO A 546 18.25 12.11 -10.41
CA PRO A 546 17.38 11.11 -11.03
C PRO A 546 17.57 9.74 -10.39
N ALA A 547 16.46 9.03 -10.15
CA ALA A 547 16.51 7.67 -9.63
C ALA A 547 17.21 6.73 -10.63
N LEU A 548 18.08 5.87 -10.14
CA LEU A 548 18.76 4.86 -10.96
C LEU A 548 17.81 3.71 -11.38
N GLN A 549 16.87 3.39 -10.53
CA GLN A 549 15.87 2.34 -10.72
C GLN A 549 14.49 2.99 -10.61
N THR A 550 13.59 2.76 -11.58
CA THR A 550 12.33 3.50 -11.64
C THR A 550 11.08 2.65 -11.77
N THR A 551 11.20 1.37 -12.13
CA THR A 551 10.07 0.48 -12.39
C THR A 551 10.16 -0.79 -11.56
N CYS A 552 9.02 -1.27 -11.07
CA CYS A 552 8.87 -2.53 -10.34
C CYS A 552 7.49 -3.14 -10.61
N VAL A 553 7.23 -4.33 -10.11
CA VAL A 553 5.86 -4.86 -9.99
C VAL A 553 5.68 -5.39 -8.58
N LYS A 554 4.85 -4.70 -7.80
CA LYS A 554 4.52 -5.08 -6.43
C LYS A 554 3.35 -6.07 -6.39
N PRO A 555 3.12 -6.80 -5.28
CA PRO A 555 1.99 -7.73 -5.18
C PRO A 555 0.62 -7.03 -5.10
N SER A 556 0.57 -5.72 -4.94
CA SER A 556 -0.62 -4.84 -5.02
C SER A 556 -1.85 -5.25 -4.18
N GLY A 557 -1.65 -6.01 -3.10
CA GLY A 557 -2.74 -6.65 -2.38
C GLY A 557 -3.89 -5.74 -1.94
N THR A 558 -3.63 -4.52 -1.46
CA THR A 558 -4.67 -3.56 -1.06
C THR A 558 -5.02 -2.57 -2.17
N ALA A 559 -4.03 -2.16 -2.98
CA ALA A 559 -4.24 -1.23 -4.08
C ALA A 559 -5.15 -1.82 -5.16
N SER A 560 -4.96 -3.09 -5.53
CA SER A 560 -5.83 -3.78 -6.48
C SER A 560 -7.27 -3.90 -6.00
N LEU A 561 -7.48 -4.15 -4.70
CA LEU A 561 -8.82 -4.19 -4.11
C LEU A 561 -9.51 -2.82 -4.17
N LEU A 562 -8.77 -1.74 -3.89
CA LEU A 562 -9.25 -0.36 -4.02
C LEU A 562 -9.61 0.00 -5.47
N LEU A 563 -8.84 -0.52 -6.43
CA LEU A 563 -9.06 -0.29 -7.86
C LEU A 563 -10.08 -1.26 -8.48
N GLY A 564 -10.41 -2.36 -7.81
CA GLY A 564 -11.31 -3.40 -8.32
C GLY A 564 -10.69 -4.18 -9.48
N CYS A 565 -9.38 -4.46 -9.44
CA CYS A 565 -8.64 -5.15 -10.50
C CYS A 565 -7.76 -6.28 -9.97
N ALA A 566 -7.17 -7.07 -10.85
CA ALA A 566 -6.20 -8.12 -10.51
C ALA A 566 -4.94 -7.55 -9.85
N ALA A 567 -4.31 -8.33 -8.98
CA ALA A 567 -3.23 -7.90 -8.12
C ALA A 567 -1.85 -8.04 -8.79
N GLY A 568 -1.23 -6.95 -9.21
CA GLY A 568 0.10 -6.94 -9.81
C GLY A 568 0.19 -7.83 -11.05
N SER A 569 1.09 -8.80 -11.04
CA SER A 569 1.25 -9.81 -12.11
C SER A 569 0.40 -11.06 -11.91
N HIS A 570 -0.35 -11.15 -10.80
CA HIS A 570 -1.11 -12.36 -10.49
C HIS A 570 -2.43 -12.42 -11.25
N PRO A 571 -2.85 -13.63 -11.69
CA PRO A 571 -4.20 -13.86 -12.17
C PRO A 571 -5.21 -13.73 -11.03
N TYR A 572 -6.48 -13.61 -11.37
CA TYR A 572 -7.54 -13.73 -10.38
C TYR A 572 -7.61 -15.14 -9.80
N HIS A 573 -8.17 -15.23 -8.59
CA HIS A 573 -8.30 -16.49 -7.87
C HIS A 573 -9.18 -17.51 -8.63
N ALA A 574 -10.41 -17.09 -8.97
CA ALA A 574 -11.39 -17.86 -9.75
C ALA A 574 -12.38 -16.89 -10.41
N ARG A 575 -13.27 -17.36 -11.30
CA ARG A 575 -14.33 -16.54 -11.94
C ARG A 575 -15.31 -15.99 -10.90
N ARG A 576 -15.68 -16.82 -9.93
CA ARG A 576 -16.54 -16.46 -8.79
C ARG A 576 -15.93 -17.02 -7.52
N TYR A 577 -15.74 -16.18 -6.52
CA TYR A 577 -15.18 -16.59 -5.22
C TYR A 577 -15.71 -15.70 -4.10
N ILE A 578 -15.64 -16.19 -2.88
CA ILE A 578 -15.94 -15.43 -1.67
C ILE A 578 -14.63 -15.04 -1.00
N ARG A 579 -14.42 -13.76 -0.78
CA ARG A 579 -13.28 -13.24 -0.01
C ARG A 579 -13.70 -13.03 1.43
N ARG A 580 -12.91 -13.58 2.36
CA ARG A 580 -13.09 -13.38 3.80
C ARG A 580 -12.15 -12.28 4.31
N VAL A 581 -12.70 -11.31 4.99
CA VAL A 581 -11.95 -10.22 5.65
C VAL A 581 -12.27 -10.27 7.12
N ARG A 582 -11.27 -10.44 7.99
CA ARG A 582 -11.48 -10.50 9.43
C ARG A 582 -12.13 -9.22 9.96
N VAL A 583 -13.12 -9.40 10.83
CA VAL A 583 -13.74 -8.29 11.56
C VAL A 583 -12.71 -7.74 12.53
N ASP A 584 -12.52 -6.41 12.51
CA ASP A 584 -11.76 -5.67 13.48
C ASP A 584 -12.65 -4.60 14.15
N ALA A 585 -12.15 -3.93 15.17
CA ALA A 585 -12.90 -2.89 15.90
C ALA A 585 -12.94 -1.53 15.15
N ASP A 586 -12.56 -1.48 13.88
CA ASP A 586 -12.64 -0.25 13.08
C ASP A 586 -14.09 0.11 12.77
N ALA A 587 -14.40 1.41 12.85
CA ALA A 587 -15.75 1.92 12.64
C ALA A 587 -16.34 1.58 11.26
N ALA A 588 -15.49 1.49 10.21
CA ALA A 588 -15.96 1.10 8.88
C ALA A 588 -16.32 -0.39 8.83
N CYS A 589 -15.58 -1.23 9.55
CA CYS A 589 -15.87 -2.65 9.69
C CYS A 589 -17.21 -2.87 10.41
N LEU A 590 -17.42 -2.15 11.51
CA LEU A 590 -18.67 -2.21 12.28
C LEU A 590 -19.86 -1.71 11.45
N ALA A 591 -19.73 -0.58 10.75
CA ALA A 591 -20.78 -0.03 9.89
C ALA A 591 -21.17 -1.00 8.75
N TYR A 592 -20.18 -1.71 8.17
CA TYR A 592 -20.47 -2.74 7.16
C TYR A 592 -21.21 -3.93 7.76
N ALA A 593 -20.74 -4.43 8.90
CA ALA A 593 -21.34 -5.58 9.59
C ALA A 593 -22.78 -5.28 10.05
N GLU A 594 -23.04 -4.06 10.54
CA GLU A 594 -24.38 -3.60 10.94
C GLU A 594 -25.34 -3.53 9.74
N ALA A 595 -24.90 -2.95 8.62
CA ALA A 595 -25.71 -2.86 7.41
C ALA A 595 -25.95 -4.23 6.75
N ASN A 596 -25.01 -5.18 6.90
CA ASN A 596 -25.01 -6.48 6.22
C ASN A 596 -24.74 -7.63 7.21
N PRO A 597 -25.63 -7.88 8.19
CA PRO A 597 -25.41 -8.91 9.21
C PRO A 597 -25.32 -10.33 8.62
N SER A 598 -26.00 -10.59 7.49
CA SER A 598 -25.92 -11.87 6.77
C SER A 598 -24.55 -12.12 6.10
N ALA A 599 -23.75 -11.09 5.93
CA ALA A 599 -22.39 -11.18 5.38
C ALA A 599 -21.33 -11.42 6.47
N VAL A 600 -21.70 -11.55 7.73
CA VAL A 600 -20.75 -11.79 8.83
C VAL A 600 -20.84 -13.26 9.27
N SER A 601 -19.72 -13.98 9.16
CA SER A 601 -19.60 -15.38 9.60
C SER A 601 -18.17 -15.63 10.11
N ASP A 602 -18.07 -16.41 11.19
CA ASP A 602 -16.81 -16.86 11.78
C ASP A 602 -15.79 -15.73 12.05
N GLY A 603 -16.29 -14.57 12.51
CA GLY A 603 -15.45 -13.40 12.75
C GLY A 603 -14.89 -12.75 11.48
N CYS A 604 -15.48 -13.04 10.32
CA CYS A 604 -15.11 -12.47 9.03
C CYS A 604 -16.32 -11.81 8.36
N ILE A 605 -16.05 -10.77 7.58
CA ILE A 605 -16.96 -10.23 6.57
C ILE A 605 -16.72 -10.99 5.27
N LEU A 606 -17.80 -11.45 4.64
CA LEU A 606 -17.80 -12.18 3.38
C LEU A 606 -18.12 -11.22 2.23
N PHE A 607 -17.22 -11.14 1.26
CA PHE A 607 -17.41 -10.36 0.03
C PHE A 607 -17.55 -11.30 -1.16
N PRO A 608 -18.68 -11.28 -1.89
CA PRO A 608 -18.81 -12.00 -3.15
C PRO A 608 -17.95 -11.30 -4.20
N CYS A 609 -17.08 -12.02 -4.89
CA CYS A 609 -16.21 -11.49 -5.94
C CYS A 609 -16.49 -12.21 -7.26
N MET A 610 -16.78 -11.43 -8.31
CA MET A 610 -17.00 -11.90 -9.67
C MET A 610 -16.01 -11.21 -10.61
N VAL A 611 -15.43 -11.97 -11.50
CA VAL A 611 -14.35 -11.52 -12.39
C VAL A 611 -14.88 -11.45 -13.83
N PRO A 612 -14.47 -10.46 -14.66
CA PRO A 612 -14.82 -10.40 -16.07
C PRO A 612 -14.49 -11.71 -16.80
N ASP A 613 -15.34 -12.09 -17.74
CA ASP A 613 -15.22 -13.39 -18.43
C ASP A 613 -13.91 -13.52 -19.25
N ASP A 614 -13.35 -12.41 -19.72
CA ASP A 614 -12.12 -12.30 -20.49
C ASP A 614 -10.86 -12.12 -19.62
N ALA A 615 -11.00 -11.91 -18.31
CA ALA A 615 -9.86 -11.77 -17.42
C ALA A 615 -9.20 -13.13 -17.13
N THR A 616 -7.88 -13.13 -16.95
CA THR A 616 -7.11 -14.34 -16.64
C THR A 616 -7.33 -14.78 -15.20
N ILE A 617 -7.68 -16.04 -14.98
CA ILE A 617 -7.78 -16.66 -13.66
C ILE A 617 -6.65 -17.67 -13.41
N ARG A 618 -6.46 -18.03 -12.15
CA ARG A 618 -5.40 -18.94 -11.71
C ARG A 618 -5.44 -20.32 -12.39
N ALA A 619 -6.63 -20.80 -12.73
CA ALA A 619 -6.80 -22.06 -13.42
C ALA A 619 -6.38 -22.03 -14.91
N ASP A 620 -6.26 -20.85 -15.50
CA ASP A 620 -5.85 -20.65 -16.90
C ASP A 620 -4.33 -20.73 -17.07
N LEU A 621 -3.53 -20.68 -15.98
CA LEU A 621 -2.07 -20.61 -16.02
C LEU A 621 -1.45 -21.72 -15.16
N ASN A 622 -0.42 -22.35 -15.71
CA ASN A 622 0.49 -23.19 -14.92
C ASN A 622 1.68 -22.37 -14.36
N GLY A 623 2.54 -23.02 -13.57
CA GLY A 623 3.69 -22.33 -12.94
C GLY A 623 4.72 -21.82 -13.95
N ILE A 624 4.89 -22.48 -15.10
CA ILE A 624 5.81 -22.04 -16.16
C ILE A 624 5.24 -20.79 -16.85
N ASP A 625 3.95 -20.76 -17.20
CA ASP A 625 3.32 -19.59 -17.80
C ASP A 625 3.47 -18.35 -16.91
N GLN A 626 3.33 -18.52 -15.57
CA GLN A 626 3.53 -17.45 -14.61
C GLN A 626 5.00 -16.98 -14.58
N LEU A 627 5.98 -17.89 -14.64
CA LEU A 627 7.40 -17.55 -14.71
C LEU A 627 7.75 -16.84 -16.02
N GLU A 628 7.18 -17.24 -17.15
CA GLU A 628 7.36 -16.57 -18.43
C GLU A 628 6.81 -15.14 -18.42
N LEU A 629 5.65 -14.91 -17.78
CA LEU A 629 5.13 -13.57 -17.56
C LEU A 629 6.10 -12.73 -16.70
N VAL A 630 6.63 -13.28 -15.60
CA VAL A 630 7.63 -12.60 -14.78
C VAL A 630 8.88 -12.26 -15.60
N GLN A 631 9.38 -13.18 -16.42
CA GLN A 631 10.52 -12.93 -17.32
C GLN A 631 10.23 -11.82 -18.33
N ALA A 632 9.04 -11.81 -18.92
CA ALA A 632 8.62 -10.77 -19.86
C ALA A 632 8.57 -9.39 -19.16
N LEU A 633 7.97 -9.32 -17.97
CA LEU A 633 7.94 -8.10 -17.16
C LEU A 633 9.35 -7.61 -16.76
N VAL A 634 10.24 -8.52 -16.40
CA VAL A 634 11.63 -8.13 -16.09
C VAL A 634 12.34 -7.62 -17.33
N ARG A 635 12.22 -8.31 -18.47
CA ARG A 635 12.87 -7.95 -19.72
C ARG A 635 12.35 -6.63 -20.31
N ASP A 636 11.04 -6.37 -20.22
CA ASP A 636 10.39 -5.30 -20.98
C ASP A 636 9.95 -4.12 -20.07
N TRP A 637 9.96 -4.27 -18.73
CA TRP A 637 9.59 -3.22 -17.77
C TRP A 637 10.71 -2.88 -16.78
N ILE A 638 11.30 -3.89 -16.11
CA ILE A 638 12.30 -3.65 -15.05
C ILE A 638 13.65 -3.21 -15.65
N ILE A 639 14.19 -4.01 -16.59
CA ILE A 639 15.49 -3.72 -17.21
C ILE A 639 15.47 -2.38 -17.94
N PRO A 640 14.48 -2.07 -18.82
CA PRO A 640 14.40 -0.77 -19.48
C PRO A 640 14.17 0.41 -18.52
N GLY A 641 13.56 0.17 -17.34
CA GLY A 641 13.35 1.18 -16.30
C GLY A 641 14.56 1.38 -15.37
N THR A 642 15.71 0.78 -15.67
CA THR A 642 16.94 0.85 -14.89
C THR A 642 18.00 1.64 -15.69
N ARG A 643 18.60 2.68 -15.09
CA ARG A 643 19.65 3.50 -15.73
C ARG A 643 20.99 2.78 -15.70
N ALA A 644 21.85 3.15 -16.66
CA ALA A 644 23.25 2.77 -16.61
C ALA A 644 23.91 3.26 -15.31
N GLY A 645 24.74 2.41 -14.71
CA GLY A 645 25.40 2.66 -13.42
C GLY A 645 24.62 2.15 -12.20
N ALA A 646 23.41 1.64 -12.35
CA ALA A 646 22.72 0.91 -11.28
C ALA A 646 23.46 -0.43 -11.00
N THR A 647 23.76 -0.69 -9.74
CA THR A 647 24.44 -1.93 -9.29
C THR A 647 23.44 -3.03 -8.90
N SER A 648 22.16 -2.71 -8.84
CA SER A 648 21.04 -3.63 -8.60
C SER A 648 19.86 -3.25 -9.50
N GLN A 649 18.86 -4.10 -9.59
CA GLN A 649 17.59 -3.81 -10.24
C GLN A 649 16.43 -4.10 -9.30
N HIS A 650 15.28 -3.47 -9.54
CA HIS A 650 14.03 -3.85 -8.90
C HIS A 650 13.55 -5.20 -9.42
N ASN A 651 12.43 -5.68 -8.88
CA ASN A 651 11.93 -7.01 -9.14
C ASN A 651 10.43 -6.99 -9.47
N VAL A 652 9.96 -8.09 -10.02
CA VAL A 652 8.57 -8.49 -10.09
C VAL A 652 8.29 -9.40 -8.90
N SER A 653 7.54 -8.91 -7.91
CA SER A 653 7.14 -9.74 -6.77
C SER A 653 6.02 -10.66 -7.19
N ALA A 654 6.29 -11.94 -7.25
CA ALA A 654 5.35 -12.96 -7.70
C ALA A 654 5.33 -14.19 -6.79
N THR A 655 4.13 -14.74 -6.61
CA THR A 655 3.91 -16.07 -6.03
C THR A 655 3.51 -17.02 -7.16
N ILE A 656 4.34 -18.01 -7.41
CA ILE A 656 4.16 -19.00 -8.47
C ILE A 656 3.33 -20.15 -7.94
N SER A 657 2.23 -20.44 -8.61
CA SER A 657 1.38 -21.57 -8.28
C SER A 657 1.97 -22.88 -8.82
N VAL A 658 2.13 -23.87 -7.94
CA VAL A 658 2.66 -25.18 -8.29
C VAL A 658 1.64 -26.28 -7.99
N THR A 659 1.53 -27.27 -8.87
CA THR A 659 0.68 -28.43 -8.64
C THR A 659 1.44 -29.51 -7.90
N SER A 660 0.74 -30.18 -6.97
CA SER A 660 1.28 -31.31 -6.20
C SER A 660 1.49 -32.53 -7.11
N GLY A 661 2.65 -32.59 -7.77
CA GLY A 661 3.06 -33.71 -8.61
C GLY A 661 4.52 -33.60 -8.99
N ASN A 662 5.28 -34.70 -8.81
CA ASN A 662 6.76 -34.72 -8.90
C ASN A 662 7.37 -34.11 -10.19
N GLY A 663 6.65 -34.15 -11.33
CA GLY A 663 7.17 -33.63 -12.58
C GLY A 663 7.05 -32.10 -12.71
N THR A 664 5.95 -31.51 -12.27
CA THR A 664 5.66 -30.09 -12.46
C THR A 664 6.50 -29.19 -11.57
N TYR A 665 6.71 -29.60 -10.31
CA TYR A 665 7.53 -28.85 -9.36
C TYR A 665 8.99 -28.76 -9.81
N HIS A 666 9.59 -29.89 -10.23
CA HIS A 666 10.98 -29.92 -10.73
C HIS A 666 11.14 -29.04 -11.97
N SER A 667 10.18 -29.07 -12.90
CA SER A 667 10.23 -28.22 -14.10
C SER A 667 10.22 -26.73 -13.76
N VAL A 668 9.43 -26.32 -12.76
CA VAL A 668 9.40 -24.92 -12.27
C VAL A 668 10.76 -24.55 -11.66
N VAL A 669 11.33 -25.40 -10.82
CA VAL A 669 12.65 -25.17 -10.20
C VAL A 669 13.77 -25.11 -11.25
N ASP A 670 13.73 -26.00 -12.26
CA ASP A 670 14.67 -25.97 -13.39
C ASP A 670 14.53 -24.69 -14.22
N HIS A 671 13.30 -24.24 -14.47
CA HIS A 671 13.06 -23.00 -15.20
C HIS A 671 13.64 -21.79 -14.47
N VAL A 672 13.45 -21.72 -13.14
CA VAL A 672 14.04 -20.65 -12.31
C VAL A 672 15.56 -20.70 -12.37
N TRP A 673 16.15 -21.87 -12.21
CA TRP A 673 17.62 -22.04 -12.25
C TRP A 673 18.22 -21.64 -13.60
N ASN A 674 17.61 -22.05 -14.69
CA ASN A 674 18.07 -21.72 -16.04
C ASN A 674 17.86 -20.23 -16.38
N GLY A 675 16.88 -19.59 -15.72
CA GLY A 675 16.53 -18.18 -15.88
C GLY A 675 17.03 -17.24 -14.78
N LEU A 676 18.04 -17.60 -13.97
CA LEU A 676 18.53 -16.86 -12.79
C LEU A 676 18.68 -15.34 -13.00
N ARG A 677 19.08 -14.91 -14.19
CA ARG A 677 19.26 -13.47 -14.53
C ARG A 677 17.97 -12.66 -14.47
N PHE A 678 16.79 -13.31 -14.62
CA PHE A 678 15.50 -12.65 -14.63
C PHE A 678 14.81 -12.67 -13.25
N PHE A 679 15.23 -13.53 -12.34
CA PHE A 679 14.58 -13.68 -11.04
C PHE A 679 15.45 -13.10 -9.93
N LYS A 680 14.85 -12.29 -9.05
CA LYS A 680 15.52 -11.82 -7.83
C LYS A 680 14.96 -12.53 -6.60
N ALA A 681 13.64 -12.51 -6.42
CA ALA A 681 12.95 -13.23 -5.37
C ALA A 681 11.61 -13.74 -5.90
N LEU A 682 11.27 -14.97 -5.57
CA LEU A 682 10.01 -15.61 -5.90
C LEU A 682 9.48 -16.35 -4.67
N ALA A 683 8.16 -16.45 -4.56
CA ALA A 683 7.51 -17.36 -3.62
C ALA A 683 6.79 -18.47 -4.41
N PHE A 684 6.66 -19.65 -3.81
CA PHE A 684 5.92 -20.78 -4.37
C PHE A 684 4.72 -21.09 -3.48
N ALA A 685 3.58 -21.40 -4.07
CA ALA A 685 2.39 -21.82 -3.34
C ALA A 685 1.70 -22.99 -4.05
N PRO A 686 1.22 -24.01 -3.30
CA PRO A 686 0.42 -25.09 -3.89
C PRO A 686 -0.85 -24.54 -4.52
N MET A 687 -1.28 -25.14 -5.65
CA MET A 687 -2.54 -24.78 -6.32
C MET A 687 -3.77 -25.06 -5.45
N ASP A 688 -3.71 -26.09 -4.64
CA ASP A 688 -4.77 -26.62 -3.78
C ASP A 688 -4.68 -26.12 -2.33
N ILE A 689 -4.00 -25.03 -2.10
CA ILE A 689 -3.78 -24.44 -0.75
C ILE A 689 -5.11 -24.18 0.02
N GLU A 690 -6.20 -23.96 -0.70
CA GLU A 690 -7.53 -23.75 -0.11
C GLU A 690 -7.98 -24.95 0.73
N ASN A 691 -7.64 -26.16 0.31
CA ASN A 691 -8.02 -27.40 0.97
C ASN A 691 -7.41 -27.57 2.39
N ASN A 692 -6.38 -26.77 2.69
CA ASN A 692 -5.70 -26.79 3.99
C ASN A 692 -6.38 -25.91 5.04
N TYR A 693 -7.45 -25.19 4.69
CA TYR A 693 -8.14 -24.27 5.60
C TYR A 693 -9.60 -24.62 5.72
N ALA A 694 -10.12 -24.66 6.95
CA ALA A 694 -11.56 -24.81 7.21
C ALA A 694 -12.37 -23.60 6.68
N SER A 695 -11.77 -22.39 6.72
CA SER A 695 -12.35 -21.15 6.21
C SER A 695 -11.27 -20.39 5.45
N PRO A 696 -11.02 -20.70 4.16
CA PRO A 696 -9.95 -20.07 3.40
C PRO A 696 -10.23 -18.57 3.19
N PRO A 697 -9.19 -17.72 3.15
CA PRO A 697 -9.35 -16.28 2.89
C PRO A 697 -9.94 -15.97 1.52
N LEU A 698 -9.76 -16.86 0.56
CA LEU A 698 -10.40 -16.86 -0.76
C LEU A 698 -10.99 -18.24 -0.97
N GLU A 699 -12.28 -18.32 -1.22
CA GLU A 699 -13.01 -19.59 -1.41
C GLU A 699 -13.67 -19.59 -2.78
N THR A 700 -13.28 -20.53 -3.62
CA THR A 700 -13.87 -20.71 -4.96
C THR A 700 -15.33 -21.16 -4.85
N VAL A 701 -16.23 -20.55 -5.63
CA VAL A 701 -17.63 -20.95 -5.70
C VAL A 701 -17.74 -22.12 -6.67
N SER A 702 -17.84 -23.34 -6.15
CA SER A 702 -17.85 -24.59 -6.93
C SER A 702 -18.98 -25.55 -6.55
N THR A 703 -19.65 -25.34 -5.40
CA THR A 703 -20.73 -26.19 -4.92
C THR A 703 -22.07 -25.43 -4.92
N PRO A 704 -23.22 -26.12 -4.99
CA PRO A 704 -24.55 -25.48 -4.89
C PRO A 704 -24.75 -24.66 -3.61
N ALA A 705 -24.15 -25.10 -2.49
CA ALA A 705 -24.23 -24.36 -1.22
C ALA A 705 -23.44 -23.04 -1.28
N GLN A 706 -22.23 -23.07 -1.83
CA GLN A 706 -21.42 -21.86 -2.05
C GLN A 706 -22.09 -20.90 -3.06
N GLU A 707 -22.74 -21.44 -4.09
CA GLU A 707 -23.50 -20.66 -5.05
C GLU A 707 -24.70 -19.95 -4.40
N ALA A 708 -25.45 -20.66 -3.58
CA ALA A 708 -26.57 -20.10 -2.81
C ALA A 708 -26.08 -18.99 -1.86
N LEU A 709 -24.97 -19.21 -1.15
CA LEU A 709 -24.37 -18.21 -0.28
C LEU A 709 -23.92 -16.98 -1.08
N PHE A 710 -23.18 -17.17 -2.18
CA PHE A 710 -22.74 -16.08 -3.06
C PHE A 710 -23.90 -15.22 -3.54
N ASN A 711 -24.95 -15.84 -4.08
CA ASN A 711 -26.13 -15.16 -4.56
C ASN A 711 -26.87 -14.42 -3.43
N SER A 712 -26.95 -15.03 -2.23
CA SER A 712 -27.53 -14.37 -1.07
C SER A 712 -26.77 -13.11 -0.68
N LEU A 713 -25.42 -13.15 -0.66
CA LEU A 713 -24.57 -11.99 -0.35
C LEU A 713 -24.80 -10.84 -1.34
N VAL A 714 -24.95 -11.15 -2.63
CA VAL A 714 -25.23 -10.14 -3.65
C VAL A 714 -26.63 -9.54 -3.49
N LEU A 715 -27.63 -10.37 -3.26
CA LEU A 715 -29.05 -9.95 -3.18
C LEU A 715 -29.38 -9.17 -1.91
N THR A 716 -28.74 -9.51 -0.79
CA THR A 716 -29.04 -8.90 0.53
C THR A 716 -28.17 -7.69 0.83
N TYR A 717 -27.21 -7.35 -0.03
CA TYR A 717 -26.30 -6.22 0.19
C TYR A 717 -27.04 -4.91 0.38
N LYS A 718 -26.63 -4.20 1.42
CA LYS A 718 -27.04 -2.83 1.71
C LYS A 718 -25.80 -1.95 1.82
N ALA A 719 -25.78 -0.82 1.11
CA ALA A 719 -24.67 0.12 1.19
C ALA A 719 -24.53 0.66 2.63
N PRO A 720 -23.36 0.46 3.28
CA PRO A 720 -23.13 0.95 4.64
C PRO A 720 -23.07 2.49 4.68
N ARG A 721 -23.46 3.06 5.82
CA ARG A 721 -23.32 4.50 6.07
C ARG A 721 -21.93 4.79 6.66
N TYR A 722 -20.91 4.86 5.81
CA TYR A 722 -19.54 5.14 6.25
C TYR A 722 -19.29 6.61 6.63
N LEU A 723 -20.08 7.53 6.09
CA LEU A 723 -19.77 8.97 6.10
C LEU A 723 -20.20 9.70 7.38
N SER A 724 -21.05 9.12 8.22
CA SER A 724 -21.48 9.76 9.48
C SER A 724 -21.24 8.80 10.65
N ILE A 725 -20.69 9.37 11.73
CA ILE A 725 -20.84 8.75 13.04
C ILE A 725 -22.07 9.43 13.65
N ASP A 726 -23.15 8.67 13.85
CA ASP A 726 -24.27 9.16 14.64
C ASP A 726 -23.73 9.51 16.03
N ASN A 727 -24.01 10.74 16.47
CA ASN A 727 -23.55 11.31 17.74
C ASN A 727 -24.22 10.64 18.97
N ASP A 728 -24.58 9.37 18.90
CA ASP A 728 -25.15 8.67 20.02
C ASP A 728 -24.06 8.08 20.92
N SER A 729 -23.85 8.85 21.98
CA SER A 729 -23.43 8.42 23.32
C SER A 729 -22.23 7.50 23.47
N SER A 730 -21.03 8.01 23.18
CA SER A 730 -19.82 7.52 23.84
C SER A 730 -18.93 8.70 24.25
N PRO A 731 -18.52 8.82 25.53
CA PRO A 731 -17.59 9.87 26.00
C PRO A 731 -16.21 9.81 25.35
N MET A 732 -15.93 8.82 24.50
CA MET A 732 -14.64 8.59 23.83
C MET A 732 -14.38 9.48 22.61
N ASN A 733 -15.37 10.29 22.14
CA ASN A 733 -15.22 11.06 20.90
C ASN A 733 -14.48 12.40 21.03
N HIS A 734 -14.05 12.82 22.23
CA HIS A 734 -13.57 14.18 22.49
C HIS A 734 -12.05 14.36 22.68
N ALA A 735 -11.21 13.40 22.35
CA ALA A 735 -9.77 13.57 22.47
C ALA A 735 -9.07 13.72 21.10
N ALA A 736 -8.91 14.93 20.53
CA ALA A 736 -8.19 15.20 19.28
C ALA A 736 -6.69 15.38 19.52
N CYS A 737 -5.86 14.63 18.76
CA CYS A 737 -4.42 14.90 18.71
C CYS A 737 -4.13 15.84 17.55
N ASP A 738 -3.87 17.10 17.89
CA ASP A 738 -3.45 18.14 16.96
C ASP A 738 -2.02 18.55 17.32
N SER A 739 -1.06 17.68 17.20
CA SER A 739 0.37 17.97 17.27
C SER A 739 1.20 16.75 17.69
N GLU A 740 2.49 16.88 17.72
CA GLU A 740 3.52 15.88 18.04
C GLU A 740 3.36 15.17 19.41
N ARG A 741 2.43 15.62 20.25
CA ARG A 741 2.12 15.01 21.54
C ARG A 741 0.64 14.69 21.64
N CYS A 742 0.30 13.43 21.89
CA CYS A 742 -1.04 13.03 22.30
C CYS A 742 -1.32 13.55 23.71
N SER A 743 -2.02 14.67 23.84
CA SER A 743 -2.48 15.12 25.15
C SER A 743 -3.73 14.33 25.56
N VAL A 744 -3.63 13.61 26.66
CA VAL A 744 -4.77 13.00 27.35
C VAL A 744 -5.49 14.12 28.11
N VAL A 745 -6.70 14.46 27.72
CA VAL A 745 -7.57 15.28 28.56
C VAL A 745 -8.15 14.35 29.63
N HIS A 746 -7.69 14.48 30.86
CA HIS A 746 -8.36 13.89 32.01
C HIS A 746 -9.74 14.54 32.16
N VAL A 747 -10.79 13.78 31.92
CA VAL A 747 -12.14 14.14 32.38
C VAL A 747 -12.20 13.69 33.85
N PRO A 748 -12.43 14.59 34.81
CA PRO A 748 -12.66 14.19 36.19
C PRO A 748 -13.91 13.29 36.27
N LYS A 749 -13.83 12.27 37.14
CA LYS A 749 -14.96 11.35 37.42
C LYS A 749 -16.16 12.09 37.98
#